data_920e75d039f01f1217a3d57c7a341010
#
_entry.id   920e75d039f01f1217a3d57c7a341010
#
_cell.length_a   1.000
_cell.length_b   1.000
_cell.length_c   1.000
_cell.angle_alpha   90.00
_cell.angle_beta   90.00
_cell.angle_gamma   90.00
#
_symmetry.space_group_name_H-M   'P 1'
#
loop_
_entity.id
_entity.type
_entity.pdbx_description
1 polymer ?
#
loop_
_entity_poly.entity_id
_entity_poly.type
_entity_poly.pdbx_seq_one_letter_code
_entity_poly.pdbx_strand_id
1 'polypeptide(L)'
;MVVLPPLRLSPHFIDYPWLTHLGACQAAAVLLARGWRVELLDGLAGPDAGLLRRDDHAWLGRPARAFLDRLRRLRADLTLVAGSPFLTAAPGRPWLDRVLRETPAAAGTLVYADLVAGGMHYIEYDGAALLRANPRLDLLLRYEAERLLAEAAGELEEGRRPPRAVRENRVPFPLDDVPLPAYELLDAPAVYGFLRRVLGSPWRPGPFPAEPAETLPLVTARGCPYDCIFCSKNPGLPEPRRQVRAFPWPRIARAVAGWARDLGLRRLVILDELANLAPRRFDRLLALAERLDLRLEFPNGLRADRLERRQVRRLRPLVSTLKVSLESASPRVQRDVLRKRLDPAAVERVAGWCRGAGLPLQVHGMIGVPGERRGEIARTVRFLARLRREYGAEPLLQFATPLPGTALARRVRPAAAGATDLHAAFQHGGLATRAFDRAFLRRAAAALGAPDAAGERKVIVNLTYRCNNHCVFCAVGDRPARDARTADVLAALRRHRRRGCDLLDIDGGEPTLHPDLTAVVAEARALGYGRIAVTTNGRTLSLPGVAHALVRAGVTDVLVSLHAPNRAVQEALTRAPGSFRQTVAGLRNLLAAAGDEVRVAVNTTVVRRNLGALPALGRRLARLGVRRWNVQIVTPFGRARASHVPSERALRRDLGRLLDRPPPGLEIQVVNAPPCLLPGRERFALADFGKAERAMVFVGEAGVNLQAWLAGRRRRDRRCRDCPFAPECPGFYRFEGAPGGKRGRG
;
A
#
# COMPACT_ATOMS: atom_id res chain seq x y z
N MET A 1 35.92 7.78 -17.47
CA MET A 1 34.43 7.80 -17.72
C MET A 1 33.70 7.09 -16.60
N VAL A 2 32.68 7.71 -16.01
CA VAL A 2 31.78 7.06 -15.10
C VAL A 2 30.43 6.83 -15.81
N VAL A 3 29.93 5.60 -15.79
CA VAL A 3 28.73 5.17 -16.51
C VAL A 3 27.64 4.84 -15.50
N LEU A 4 26.51 5.50 -15.63
CA LEU A 4 25.30 5.24 -14.88
C LEU A 4 24.24 4.65 -15.83
N PRO A 5 24.01 3.33 -15.84
CA PRO A 5 23.05 2.71 -16.76
C PRO A 5 21.59 3.05 -16.42
N PRO A 6 20.70 3.07 -17.43
CA PRO A 6 19.26 2.96 -17.16
C PRO A 6 18.96 1.70 -16.34
N LEU A 7 17.83 1.68 -15.65
CA LEU A 7 17.46 0.56 -14.79
C LEU A 7 16.31 -0.26 -15.36
N ARG A 8 16.45 -1.57 -15.30
CA ARG A 8 15.38 -2.54 -15.49
C ARG A 8 14.93 -3.03 -14.13
N LEU A 9 13.75 -2.58 -13.69
CA LEU A 9 13.22 -2.79 -12.34
C LEU A 9 12.11 -3.82 -12.35
N SER A 10 11.84 -4.42 -11.20
CA SER A 10 10.61 -5.19 -10.99
C SER A 10 9.36 -4.33 -11.21
N PRO A 11 8.29 -4.85 -11.83
CA PRO A 11 7.01 -4.14 -11.92
C PRO A 11 6.36 -3.95 -10.53
N HIS A 12 6.82 -4.70 -9.51
CA HIS A 12 6.39 -4.61 -8.12
C HIS A 12 7.28 -3.71 -7.26
N PHE A 13 8.21 -3.00 -7.88
CA PHE A 13 9.10 -2.09 -7.17
C PHE A 13 8.28 -0.92 -6.55
N ILE A 14 8.39 -0.75 -5.24
CA ILE A 14 7.58 0.22 -4.48
C ILE A 14 8.33 1.47 -4.10
N ASP A 15 9.66 1.44 -4.15
CA ASP A 15 10.50 2.56 -3.74
C ASP A 15 11.11 3.24 -4.95
N TYR A 16 11.53 4.49 -4.76
CA TYR A 16 12.09 5.28 -5.84
C TYR A 16 13.62 5.23 -5.80
N PRO A 17 14.32 4.94 -6.91
CA PRO A 17 15.77 4.82 -6.92
C PRO A 17 16.47 6.19 -6.90
N TRP A 18 16.19 7.02 -5.91
CA TRP A 18 16.87 8.31 -5.67
C TRP A 18 18.40 8.19 -5.59
N LEU A 19 18.88 6.98 -5.43
CA LEU A 19 20.21 6.60 -5.01
C LEU A 19 21.19 6.43 -6.15
N THR A 20 20.68 6.30 -7.35
CA THR A 20 21.46 5.87 -8.50
C THR A 20 22.55 6.87 -8.86
N HIS A 21 22.26 8.17 -8.81
CA HIS A 21 23.26 9.19 -9.04
C HIS A 21 24.32 9.27 -7.93
N LEU A 22 23.98 8.93 -6.69
CA LEU A 22 24.91 8.98 -5.58
C LEU A 22 26.17 8.13 -5.84
N GLY A 23 26.00 6.87 -6.24
CA GLY A 23 27.13 5.97 -6.50
C GLY A 23 28.04 6.46 -7.62
N ALA A 24 27.45 6.94 -8.71
CA ALA A 24 28.21 7.48 -9.84
C ALA A 24 28.99 8.76 -9.46
N CYS A 25 28.33 9.70 -8.77
CA CYS A 25 28.95 10.93 -8.32
C CYS A 25 29.99 10.68 -7.21
N GLN A 26 29.80 9.66 -6.37
CA GLN A 26 30.78 9.24 -5.37
C GLN A 26 32.03 8.67 -6.04
N ALA A 27 31.87 7.81 -7.07
CA ALA A 27 33.00 7.30 -7.86
C ALA A 27 33.78 8.44 -8.57
N ALA A 28 33.00 9.34 -9.18
CA ALA A 28 33.60 10.50 -9.84
C ALA A 28 34.42 11.36 -8.87
N ALA A 29 33.89 11.60 -7.66
CA ALA A 29 34.62 12.37 -6.63
C ALA A 29 35.93 11.73 -6.20
N VAL A 30 35.98 10.39 -6.11
CA VAL A 30 37.22 9.65 -5.80
C VAL A 30 38.29 9.86 -6.90
N LEU A 31 37.87 9.76 -8.16
CA LEU A 31 38.79 9.95 -9.30
C LEU A 31 39.25 11.41 -9.45
N LEU A 32 38.33 12.38 -9.28
CA LEU A 32 38.67 13.81 -9.29
C LEU A 32 39.66 14.18 -8.17
N ALA A 33 39.52 13.60 -6.98
CA ALA A 33 40.42 13.83 -5.86
C ALA A 33 41.83 13.33 -6.13
N ARG A 34 42.04 12.45 -7.13
CA ARG A 34 43.35 11.98 -7.63
C ARG A 34 43.82 12.75 -8.85
N GLY A 35 43.12 13.79 -9.29
CA GLY A 35 43.49 14.59 -10.46
C GLY A 35 43.05 14.05 -11.82
N TRP A 36 42.20 13.00 -11.86
CA TRP A 36 41.67 12.48 -13.11
C TRP A 36 40.66 13.44 -13.74
N ARG A 37 40.67 13.56 -15.05
CA ARG A 37 39.55 14.15 -15.79
C ARG A 37 38.40 13.16 -15.82
N VAL A 38 37.23 13.55 -15.30
CA VAL A 38 36.08 12.67 -15.16
C VAL A 38 34.90 13.23 -15.98
N GLU A 39 34.31 12.35 -16.78
CA GLU A 39 33.07 12.60 -17.49
C GLU A 39 32.01 11.57 -17.07
N LEU A 40 30.72 11.96 -17.07
CA LEU A 40 29.59 11.11 -16.67
C LEU A 40 28.73 10.77 -17.90
N LEU A 41 28.56 9.47 -18.19
CA LEU A 41 27.53 8.99 -19.09
C LEU A 41 26.28 8.66 -18.28
N ASP A 42 25.37 9.63 -18.18
CA ASP A 42 24.11 9.47 -17.46
C ASP A 42 23.05 8.79 -18.35
N GLY A 43 22.66 7.58 -17.98
CA GLY A 43 21.60 6.81 -18.60
C GLY A 43 20.23 6.99 -17.92
N LEU A 44 20.17 7.66 -16.77
CA LEU A 44 18.91 7.93 -16.08
C LEU A 44 18.28 9.24 -16.49
N ALA A 45 19.07 10.32 -16.52
CA ALA A 45 18.55 11.65 -16.85
C ALA A 45 18.74 12.00 -18.32
N GLY A 46 17.83 12.81 -18.86
CA GLY A 46 17.84 13.29 -20.24
C GLY A 46 16.44 13.63 -20.73
N PRO A 47 16.31 14.31 -21.87
CA PRO A 47 15.00 14.70 -22.39
C PRO A 47 14.12 13.52 -22.78
N ASP A 48 14.75 12.41 -23.19
CA ASP A 48 14.15 11.14 -23.60
C ASP A 48 14.00 10.12 -22.45
N ALA A 49 14.46 10.46 -21.25
CA ALA A 49 14.39 9.60 -20.08
C ALA A 49 13.01 9.64 -19.40
N GLY A 50 12.56 8.49 -18.88
CA GLY A 50 11.28 8.38 -18.20
C GLY A 50 11.10 7.05 -17.46
N LEU A 51 9.88 6.79 -17.01
CA LEU A 51 9.45 5.53 -16.43
C LEU A 51 8.45 4.87 -17.39
N LEU A 52 8.82 3.71 -17.94
CA LEU A 52 7.96 2.94 -18.83
C LEU A 52 7.65 1.59 -18.17
N ARG A 53 6.38 1.27 -18.01
CA ARG A 53 5.95 -0.03 -17.50
C ARG A 53 5.76 -1.02 -18.65
N ARG A 54 6.29 -2.22 -18.47
CA ARG A 54 6.10 -3.41 -19.30
C ARG A 54 5.45 -4.49 -18.44
N ASP A 55 5.01 -5.59 -19.07
CA ASP A 55 4.34 -6.68 -18.35
C ASP A 55 5.28 -7.39 -17.37
N ASP A 56 6.56 -7.54 -17.73
CA ASP A 56 7.58 -8.27 -16.96
C ASP A 56 8.57 -7.36 -16.21
N HIS A 57 8.59 -6.06 -16.51
CA HIS A 57 9.50 -5.11 -15.86
C HIS A 57 9.04 -3.66 -16.00
N ALA A 58 9.65 -2.77 -15.21
CA ALA A 58 9.62 -1.34 -15.42
C ALA A 58 10.98 -0.87 -15.91
N TRP A 59 11.00 -0.03 -16.92
CA TRP A 59 12.21 0.60 -17.44
C TRP A 59 12.30 2.04 -16.93
N LEU A 60 13.43 2.38 -16.30
CA LEU A 60 13.67 3.71 -15.74
C LEU A 60 14.93 4.30 -16.36
N GLY A 61 14.80 5.47 -16.99
CA GLY A 61 15.89 6.18 -17.63
C GLY A 61 15.73 6.33 -19.13
N ARG A 62 16.84 6.50 -19.83
CA ARG A 62 16.89 6.67 -21.29
C ARG A 62 16.58 5.36 -22.03
N PRO A 63 16.03 5.45 -23.27
CA PRO A 63 15.82 4.24 -24.07
C PRO A 63 17.11 3.44 -24.26
N ALA A 64 17.02 2.11 -24.12
CA ALA A 64 18.18 1.22 -24.17
C ALA A 64 19.06 1.43 -25.40
N ARG A 65 18.46 1.60 -26.60
CA ARG A 65 19.18 1.83 -27.87
C ARG A 65 20.00 3.13 -27.80
N ALA A 66 19.37 4.24 -27.44
CA ALA A 66 20.03 5.54 -27.36
C ALA A 66 21.21 5.55 -26.36
N PHE A 67 21.04 4.84 -25.22
CA PHE A 67 22.12 4.69 -24.26
C PHE A 67 23.26 3.83 -24.79
N LEU A 68 22.97 2.67 -25.39
CA LEU A 68 23.99 1.75 -25.92
C LEU A 68 24.75 2.37 -27.09
N ASP A 69 24.11 3.15 -27.95
CA ASP A 69 24.78 3.83 -29.06
C ASP A 69 25.82 4.84 -28.58
N ARG A 70 25.59 5.48 -27.42
CA ARG A 70 26.58 6.34 -26.75
C ARG A 70 27.68 5.50 -26.07
N LEU A 71 27.29 4.43 -25.37
CA LEU A 71 28.22 3.53 -24.68
C LEU A 71 29.27 2.94 -25.64
N ARG A 72 28.86 2.48 -26.81
CA ARG A 72 29.74 1.88 -27.84
C ARG A 72 30.77 2.84 -28.41
N ARG A 73 30.55 4.16 -28.25
CA ARG A 73 31.47 5.22 -28.74
C ARG A 73 32.45 5.70 -27.67
N LEU A 74 32.40 5.11 -26.47
CA LEU A 74 33.26 5.55 -25.36
C LEU A 74 34.75 5.31 -25.67
N ARG A 75 35.55 6.29 -25.30
CA ARG A 75 37.02 6.23 -25.25
C ARG A 75 37.48 6.77 -23.90
N ALA A 76 38.23 6.02 -23.16
CA ALA A 76 38.73 6.40 -21.84
C ALA A 76 39.85 5.47 -21.41
N ASP A 77 40.68 5.89 -20.47
CA ASP A 77 41.72 5.05 -19.86
C ASP A 77 41.08 4.10 -18.83
N LEU A 78 40.02 4.58 -18.16
CA LEU A 78 39.23 3.84 -17.20
C LEU A 78 37.72 4.12 -17.42
N THR A 79 36.93 3.08 -17.51
CA THR A 79 35.47 3.15 -17.51
C THR A 79 34.93 2.42 -16.30
N LEU A 80 34.21 3.17 -15.43
CA LEU A 80 33.56 2.63 -14.26
C LEU A 80 32.06 2.60 -14.47
N VAL A 81 31.46 1.41 -14.38
CA VAL A 81 29.99 1.23 -14.30
C VAL A 81 29.59 1.29 -12.84
N ALA A 82 28.81 2.32 -12.48
CA ALA A 82 28.35 2.51 -11.11
C ALA A 82 27.36 1.41 -10.69
N GLY A 83 27.71 0.70 -9.64
CA GLY A 83 26.96 -0.44 -9.11
C GLY A 83 25.66 -0.03 -8.43
N SER A 84 24.67 -0.89 -8.55
CA SER A 84 23.38 -0.75 -7.89
C SER A 84 22.79 -2.15 -7.66
N PRO A 85 22.13 -2.41 -6.53
CA PRO A 85 21.41 -3.67 -6.29
C PRO A 85 20.32 -3.94 -7.34
N PHE A 86 19.83 -2.90 -8.02
CA PHE A 86 18.87 -3.04 -9.13
C PHE A 86 19.53 -3.61 -10.42
N LEU A 87 20.82 -3.56 -10.54
CA LEU A 87 21.56 -4.10 -11.67
C LEU A 87 22.02 -5.55 -11.43
N THR A 88 22.32 -5.90 -10.18
CA THR A 88 22.86 -7.23 -9.85
C THR A 88 21.78 -8.27 -9.55
N ALA A 89 20.59 -7.84 -9.17
CA ALA A 89 19.41 -8.71 -8.93
C ALA A 89 18.48 -8.77 -10.15
N ALA A 90 17.61 -9.79 -10.20
CA ALA A 90 16.55 -9.85 -11.20
C ALA A 90 15.51 -8.71 -10.96
N PRO A 91 14.95 -8.09 -12.03
CA PRO A 91 15.18 -8.38 -13.45
C PRO A 91 16.35 -7.61 -14.09
N GLY A 92 17.14 -6.87 -13.34
CA GLY A 92 18.19 -5.99 -13.84
C GLY A 92 19.44 -6.70 -14.37
N ARG A 93 19.78 -7.89 -13.86
CA ARG A 93 21.04 -8.59 -14.18
C ARG A 93 21.28 -8.82 -15.68
N PRO A 94 20.34 -9.29 -16.50
CA PRO A 94 20.57 -9.44 -17.94
C PRO A 94 20.92 -8.12 -18.64
N TRP A 95 20.40 -7.00 -18.13
CA TRP A 95 20.70 -5.67 -18.63
C TRP A 95 22.12 -5.25 -18.25
N LEU A 96 22.55 -5.49 -17.02
CA LEU A 96 23.95 -5.26 -16.61
C LEU A 96 24.92 -6.06 -17.47
N ASP A 97 24.69 -7.36 -17.64
CA ASP A 97 25.55 -8.21 -18.47
C ASP A 97 25.65 -7.70 -19.93
N ARG A 98 24.58 -7.12 -20.45
CA ARG A 98 24.58 -6.47 -21.76
C ARG A 98 25.42 -5.19 -21.77
N VAL A 99 25.26 -4.31 -20.78
CA VAL A 99 26.05 -3.07 -20.65
C VAL A 99 27.54 -3.38 -20.59
N LEU A 100 27.93 -4.33 -19.74
CA LEU A 100 29.33 -4.72 -19.58
C LEU A 100 29.92 -5.30 -20.89
N ARG A 101 29.17 -6.15 -21.58
CA ARG A 101 29.61 -6.78 -22.85
C ARG A 101 29.71 -5.77 -23.99
N GLU A 102 28.81 -4.78 -24.06
CA GLU A 102 28.79 -3.79 -25.14
C GLU A 102 29.71 -2.59 -24.90
N THR A 103 30.36 -2.51 -23.72
CA THR A 103 31.43 -1.51 -23.47
C THR A 103 32.66 -1.82 -24.31
N PRO A 104 33.14 -0.91 -25.22
CA PRO A 104 34.19 -1.21 -26.17
C PRO A 104 35.54 -1.33 -25.51
N ALA A 105 36.50 -1.97 -26.17
CA ALA A 105 37.89 -2.05 -25.71
C ALA A 105 38.54 -0.67 -25.58
N ALA A 106 38.19 0.28 -26.49
CA ALA A 106 38.66 1.67 -26.44
C ALA A 106 38.24 2.45 -25.21
N ALA A 107 37.33 1.89 -24.38
CA ALA A 107 36.93 2.44 -23.09
C ALA A 107 37.90 2.10 -21.94
N GLY A 108 39.08 1.55 -22.24
CA GLY A 108 40.15 1.29 -21.29
C GLY A 108 39.86 0.17 -20.29
N THR A 109 40.36 0.30 -19.08
CA THR A 109 40.11 -0.64 -17.98
C THR A 109 38.63 -0.54 -17.56
N LEU A 110 37.88 -1.66 -17.61
CA LEU A 110 36.48 -1.70 -17.26
C LEU A 110 36.29 -2.16 -15.80
N VAL A 111 35.69 -1.31 -15.02
CA VAL A 111 35.43 -1.52 -13.59
C VAL A 111 33.93 -1.52 -13.34
N TYR A 112 33.43 -2.46 -12.56
CA TYR A 112 32.10 -2.36 -11.91
C TYR A 112 32.31 -2.17 -10.40
N ALA A 113 31.70 -1.16 -9.81
CA ALA A 113 31.93 -0.85 -8.41
C ALA A 113 30.66 -0.61 -7.62
N ASP A 114 30.54 -1.28 -6.46
CA ASP A 114 29.54 -1.05 -5.44
C ASP A 114 29.99 0.10 -4.51
N LEU A 115 29.69 1.34 -4.90
CA LEU A 115 30.13 2.55 -4.20
C LEU A 115 29.11 3.09 -3.21
N VAL A 116 27.91 2.55 -3.22
CA VAL A 116 26.84 3.00 -2.35
C VAL A 116 26.82 2.15 -1.11
N ALA A 117 27.49 2.59 -0.10
CA ALA A 117 27.35 2.07 1.24
C ALA A 117 26.59 3.11 2.08
N GLY A 118 25.55 2.69 2.67
CA GLY A 118 24.67 3.52 3.48
C GLY A 118 23.26 3.60 2.90
N GLY A 119 22.28 3.28 3.72
CA GLY A 119 20.90 3.50 3.45
C GLY A 119 20.22 2.61 2.43
N MET A 120 20.94 1.93 1.57
CA MET A 120 20.37 1.00 0.61
C MET A 120 20.31 -0.43 1.11
N HIS A 121 19.33 -1.16 0.61
CA HIS A 121 19.38 -2.62 0.69
C HIS A 121 20.51 -3.13 -0.20
N TYR A 122 21.52 -3.70 0.41
CA TYR A 122 22.55 -4.43 -0.32
C TYR A 122 22.08 -5.87 -0.54
N ILE A 123 21.99 -6.28 -1.79
CA ILE A 123 21.64 -7.66 -2.14
C ILE A 123 22.95 -8.38 -2.47
N GLU A 124 23.28 -9.37 -1.64
CA GLU A 124 24.49 -10.16 -1.84
C GLU A 124 24.38 -10.97 -3.14
N TYR A 125 25.46 -10.98 -3.92
CA TYR A 125 25.54 -11.72 -5.18
C TYR A 125 26.91 -12.39 -5.32
N ASP A 126 27.00 -13.40 -6.18
CA ASP A 126 28.26 -14.05 -6.53
C ASP A 126 29.08 -13.16 -7.47
N GLY A 127 30.06 -12.44 -6.91
CA GLY A 127 30.94 -11.56 -7.66
C GLY A 127 31.84 -12.33 -8.63
N ALA A 128 32.31 -13.52 -8.25
CA ALA A 128 33.12 -14.35 -9.12
C ALA A 128 32.33 -14.85 -10.34
N ALA A 129 31.06 -15.23 -10.13
CA ALA A 129 30.17 -15.59 -11.24
C ALA A 129 29.86 -14.38 -12.15
N LEU A 130 29.71 -13.16 -11.59
CA LEU A 130 29.55 -11.95 -12.39
C LEU A 130 30.79 -11.70 -13.26
N LEU A 131 31.99 -11.79 -12.67
CA LEU A 131 33.23 -11.61 -13.37
C LEU A 131 33.40 -12.66 -14.48
N ARG A 132 33.20 -13.96 -14.18
CA ARG A 132 33.29 -15.05 -15.17
C ARG A 132 32.35 -14.86 -16.35
N ALA A 133 31.09 -14.44 -16.09
CA ALA A 133 30.09 -14.23 -17.13
C ALA A 133 30.37 -13.04 -18.05
N ASN A 134 31.28 -12.13 -17.66
CA ASN A 134 31.59 -10.91 -18.39
C ASN A 134 33.09 -10.79 -18.65
N PRO A 135 33.64 -11.43 -19.70
CA PRO A 135 35.09 -11.45 -20.00
C PRO A 135 35.71 -10.06 -20.19
N ARG A 136 34.90 -9.06 -20.60
CA ARG A 136 35.34 -7.67 -20.79
C ARG A 136 35.59 -6.94 -19.45
N LEU A 137 34.95 -7.39 -18.37
CA LEU A 137 35.08 -6.77 -17.05
C LEU A 137 36.45 -7.11 -16.47
N ASP A 138 37.25 -6.08 -16.18
CA ASP A 138 38.59 -6.23 -15.60
C ASP A 138 38.53 -6.29 -14.06
N LEU A 139 37.80 -5.38 -13.44
CA LEU A 139 37.69 -5.31 -11.98
C LEU A 139 36.26 -5.26 -11.51
N LEU A 140 35.98 -5.99 -10.44
CA LEU A 140 34.76 -5.90 -9.65
C LEU A 140 35.17 -5.44 -8.24
N LEU A 141 34.71 -4.21 -7.85
CA LEU A 141 35.02 -3.61 -6.56
C LEU A 141 33.77 -3.64 -5.68
N ARG A 142 33.87 -4.25 -4.49
CA ARG A 142 32.70 -4.50 -3.62
C ARG A 142 32.87 -3.89 -2.23
N TYR A 143 31.73 -3.54 -1.63
CA TYR A 143 31.58 -3.04 -0.25
C TYR A 143 32.41 -1.77 0.02
N GLU A 144 31.77 -0.61 0.07
CA GLU A 144 32.45 0.67 0.31
C GLU A 144 33.75 0.81 -0.51
N ALA A 145 33.60 0.71 -1.83
CA ALA A 145 34.71 0.48 -2.76
C ALA A 145 35.57 1.71 -3.05
N GLU A 146 35.41 2.84 -2.35
CA GLU A 146 36.11 4.10 -2.61
C GLU A 146 37.65 3.93 -2.56
N ARG A 147 38.15 3.25 -1.53
CA ARG A 147 39.62 2.99 -1.40
C ARG A 147 40.13 2.06 -2.49
N LEU A 148 39.38 1.00 -2.77
CA LEU A 148 39.75 0.07 -3.85
C LEU A 148 39.77 0.73 -5.23
N LEU A 149 38.84 1.70 -5.44
CA LEU A 149 38.84 2.50 -6.66
C LEU A 149 40.05 3.44 -6.73
N ALA A 150 40.42 4.07 -5.62
CA ALA A 150 41.59 4.92 -5.53
C ALA A 150 42.89 4.12 -5.76
N GLU A 151 43.00 2.90 -5.24
CA GLU A 151 44.10 1.98 -5.47
C GLU A 151 44.20 1.57 -6.95
N ALA A 152 43.10 1.16 -7.56
CA ALA A 152 43.02 0.78 -8.96
C ALA A 152 43.40 1.96 -9.89
N ALA A 153 43.00 3.18 -9.56
CA ALA A 153 43.38 4.38 -10.27
C ALA A 153 44.89 4.65 -10.15
N GLY A 154 45.48 4.47 -8.94
CA GLY A 154 46.89 4.59 -8.69
C GLY A 154 47.74 3.58 -9.48
N GLU A 155 47.29 2.33 -9.58
CA GLU A 155 47.98 1.34 -10.44
C GLU A 155 48.02 1.79 -11.90
N LEU A 156 46.94 2.38 -12.41
CA LEU A 156 46.93 2.91 -13.79
C LEU A 156 47.81 4.15 -13.96
N GLU A 157 47.90 5.03 -12.97
CA GLU A 157 48.78 6.20 -12.95
C GLU A 157 50.27 5.79 -13.04
N GLU A 158 50.61 4.66 -12.43
CA GLU A 158 51.94 4.05 -12.48
C GLU A 158 52.18 3.22 -13.76
N GLY A 159 51.27 3.24 -14.73
CA GLY A 159 51.36 2.48 -15.98
C GLY A 159 51.07 0.97 -15.82
N ARG A 160 50.58 0.54 -14.66
CA ARG A 160 50.28 -0.87 -14.36
C ARG A 160 48.77 -1.14 -14.56
N ARG A 161 48.46 -2.07 -15.43
CA ARG A 161 47.07 -2.51 -15.58
C ARG A 161 46.69 -3.42 -14.42
N PRO A 162 45.60 -3.09 -13.66
CA PRO A 162 45.14 -3.95 -12.60
C PRO A 162 44.83 -5.37 -13.09
N PRO A 163 45.23 -6.41 -12.37
CA PRO A 163 44.86 -7.78 -12.74
C PRO A 163 43.37 -7.99 -12.64
N ARG A 164 42.85 -8.83 -13.54
CA ARG A 164 41.42 -9.17 -13.55
C ARG A 164 41.00 -9.87 -12.27
N ALA A 165 40.18 -9.21 -11.42
CA ALA A 165 39.88 -9.69 -10.08
C ALA A 165 38.56 -9.15 -9.52
N VAL A 166 38.05 -9.84 -8.51
CA VAL A 166 37.11 -9.30 -7.53
C VAL A 166 37.91 -8.80 -6.34
N ARG A 167 37.79 -7.50 -6.04
CA ARG A 167 38.38 -6.89 -4.84
C ARG A 167 37.27 -6.49 -3.88
N GLU A 168 37.42 -6.83 -2.62
CA GLU A 168 36.38 -6.61 -1.59
C GLU A 168 36.98 -5.84 -0.41
N ASN A 169 36.32 -4.74 -0.05
CA ASN A 169 36.63 -4.02 1.17
C ASN A 169 35.86 -4.64 2.35
N ARG A 170 36.57 -5.35 3.20
CA ARG A 170 35.99 -6.02 4.37
C ARG A 170 36.26 -5.31 5.68
N VAL A 171 36.99 -4.20 5.66
CA VAL A 171 37.35 -3.43 6.85
C VAL A 171 36.80 -2.02 6.75
N PRO A 172 35.98 -1.57 7.73
CA PRO A 172 35.51 -0.20 7.78
C PRO A 172 36.69 0.78 7.92
N PHE A 173 36.60 1.94 7.27
CA PHE A 173 37.59 2.99 7.35
C PHE A 173 36.97 4.33 7.74
N PRO A 174 37.73 5.28 8.33
CA PRO A 174 37.27 6.63 8.59
C PRO A 174 36.78 7.31 7.31
N LEU A 175 35.78 8.22 7.45
CA LEU A 175 35.22 8.96 6.34
C LEU A 175 35.83 10.36 6.15
N ASP A 176 36.86 10.68 6.93
CA ASP A 176 37.48 12.00 6.90
C ASP A 176 38.11 12.32 5.55
N ASP A 177 38.77 11.34 4.92
CA ASP A 177 39.44 11.47 3.62
C ASP A 177 38.56 11.08 2.42
N VAL A 178 37.37 10.52 2.66
CA VAL A 178 36.46 10.14 1.59
C VAL A 178 35.81 11.40 0.99
N PRO A 179 35.93 11.68 -0.31
CA PRO A 179 35.27 12.83 -0.90
C PRO A 179 33.74 12.73 -0.81
N LEU A 180 33.04 13.86 -0.74
CA LEU A 180 31.60 13.92 -0.93
C LEU A 180 31.27 13.80 -2.41
N PRO A 181 30.04 13.35 -2.77
CA PRO A 181 29.67 13.12 -4.17
C PRO A 181 29.85 14.38 -5.03
N ALA A 182 30.43 14.23 -6.22
CA ALA A 182 30.68 15.29 -7.20
C ALA A 182 29.41 15.60 -8.00
N TYR A 183 28.41 16.19 -7.36
CA TYR A 183 27.13 16.53 -8.00
C TYR A 183 27.24 17.66 -9.02
N GLU A 184 28.32 18.42 -9.00
CA GLU A 184 28.65 19.44 -9.99
C GLU A 184 28.86 18.86 -11.40
N LEU A 185 29.10 17.56 -11.53
CA LEU A 185 29.17 16.87 -12.82
C LEU A 185 27.79 16.54 -13.43
N LEU A 186 26.72 16.67 -12.65
CA LEU A 186 25.37 16.42 -13.14
C LEU A 186 24.87 17.58 -13.98
N ASP A 187 24.16 17.27 -15.06
CA ASP A 187 23.20 18.20 -15.65
C ASP A 187 21.97 18.30 -14.73
N ALA A 188 22.05 19.18 -13.74
CA ALA A 188 21.02 19.32 -12.72
C ALA A 188 19.61 19.61 -13.32
N PRO A 189 19.44 20.50 -14.33
CA PRO A 189 18.17 20.68 -15.02
C PRO A 189 17.63 19.40 -15.65
N ALA A 190 18.49 18.58 -16.29
CA ALA A 190 18.06 17.30 -16.89
C ALA A 190 17.65 16.29 -15.83
N VAL A 191 18.41 16.19 -14.73
CA VAL A 191 18.07 15.32 -13.58
C VAL A 191 16.73 15.74 -12.97
N TYR A 192 16.54 17.00 -12.67
CA TYR A 192 15.31 17.51 -12.09
C TYR A 192 14.11 17.38 -13.04
N GLY A 193 14.33 17.61 -14.34
CA GLY A 193 13.32 17.37 -15.36
C GLY A 193 12.90 15.91 -15.45
N PHE A 194 13.84 14.99 -15.37
CA PHE A 194 13.60 13.55 -15.27
C PHE A 194 12.79 13.20 -14.01
N LEU A 195 13.19 13.72 -12.85
CA LEU A 195 12.47 13.48 -11.59
C LEU A 195 11.02 13.98 -11.65
N ARG A 196 10.77 15.16 -12.22
CA ARG A 196 9.39 15.68 -12.43
C ARG A 196 8.56 14.74 -13.29
N ARG A 197 9.10 14.23 -14.40
CA ARG A 197 8.39 13.29 -15.27
C ARG A 197 8.05 11.99 -14.55
N VAL A 198 8.98 11.46 -13.78
CA VAL A 198 8.77 10.20 -13.05
C VAL A 198 7.80 10.37 -11.88
N LEU A 199 7.91 11.47 -11.12
CA LEU A 199 6.98 11.77 -10.02
C LEU A 199 5.55 12.03 -10.52
N GLY A 200 5.39 12.64 -11.70
CA GLY A 200 4.12 12.86 -12.37
C GLY A 200 3.56 11.65 -13.11
N SER A 201 4.30 10.54 -13.18
CA SER A 201 3.84 9.34 -13.90
C SER A 201 2.67 8.67 -13.17
N PRO A 202 1.57 8.30 -13.87
CA PRO A 202 0.47 7.52 -13.32
C PRO A 202 0.91 6.11 -12.90
N TRP A 203 2.06 5.66 -13.38
CA TRP A 203 2.65 4.37 -13.08
C TRP A 203 3.61 4.40 -11.89
N ARG A 204 3.69 5.53 -11.21
CA ARG A 204 4.55 5.66 -10.03
C ARG A 204 4.13 4.63 -8.98
N PRO A 205 5.00 3.69 -8.62
CA PRO A 205 4.71 2.78 -7.53
C PRO A 205 4.85 3.50 -6.19
N GLY A 206 3.90 3.30 -5.31
CA GLY A 206 3.99 3.68 -3.91
C GLY A 206 3.17 4.90 -3.50
N PRO A 207 2.86 4.96 -2.20
CA PRO A 207 1.98 5.97 -1.59
C PRO A 207 2.71 7.28 -1.25
N PHE A 208 3.89 7.53 -1.83
CA PHE A 208 4.69 8.71 -1.48
C PHE A 208 4.07 9.97 -2.08
N PRO A 209 3.89 11.05 -1.31
CA PRO A 209 3.38 12.31 -1.81
C PRO A 209 4.32 12.90 -2.88
N ALA A 210 3.77 13.75 -3.75
CA ALA A 210 4.59 14.53 -4.67
C ALA A 210 5.49 15.50 -3.89
N GLU A 211 6.77 15.49 -4.19
CA GLU A 211 7.79 16.28 -3.52
C GLU A 211 8.54 17.13 -4.56
N PRO A 212 9.26 18.18 -4.14
CA PRO A 212 10.12 18.94 -5.06
C PRO A 212 11.04 18.02 -5.85
N ALA A 213 11.19 18.30 -7.13
CA ALA A 213 12.02 17.51 -8.02
C ALA A 213 13.51 17.84 -7.88
N GLU A 214 13.83 19.02 -7.34
CA GLU A 214 15.21 19.51 -7.10
C GLU A 214 15.82 18.78 -5.90
N THR A 215 16.07 17.48 -6.11
CA THR A 215 16.40 16.52 -5.04
C THR A 215 17.75 15.87 -5.29
N LEU A 216 18.58 15.81 -4.23
CA LEU A 216 19.82 15.03 -4.21
C LEU A 216 19.85 14.12 -2.98
N PRO A 217 20.37 12.89 -3.12
CA PRO A 217 20.62 12.00 -1.98
C PRO A 217 21.91 12.37 -1.25
N LEU A 218 21.98 12.07 0.04
CA LEU A 218 23.19 12.28 0.85
C LEU A 218 23.32 11.20 1.92
N VAL A 219 24.53 10.68 2.09
CA VAL A 219 24.94 9.90 3.25
C VAL A 219 25.79 10.78 4.14
N THR A 220 25.36 11.04 5.36
CA THR A 220 26.10 11.84 6.34
C THR A 220 26.91 10.97 7.29
N ALA A 221 26.48 9.72 7.51
CA ALA A 221 27.14 8.73 8.35
C ALA A 221 26.87 7.32 7.80
N ARG A 222 27.78 6.40 8.06
CA ARG A 222 27.68 4.97 7.72
C ARG A 222 27.79 4.13 8.96
N GLY A 223 27.06 3.00 8.98
CA GLY A 223 27.05 2.04 10.07
C GLY A 223 25.85 2.19 10.99
N CYS A 224 25.49 1.07 11.63
CA CYS A 224 24.38 0.98 12.55
C CYS A 224 24.73 0.03 13.69
N PRO A 225 24.56 0.42 14.97
CA PRO A 225 24.96 -0.40 16.13
C PRO A 225 24.04 -1.59 16.38
N TYR A 226 22.93 -1.69 15.63
CA TYR A 226 21.93 -2.74 15.82
C TYR A 226 22.18 -3.93 14.91
N ASP A 227 21.78 -5.13 15.36
CA ASP A 227 22.00 -6.41 14.69
C ASP A 227 20.70 -7.07 14.19
N CYS A 228 19.77 -6.25 13.67
CA CYS A 228 18.51 -6.74 13.14
C CYS A 228 18.73 -7.84 12.09
N ILE A 229 18.13 -9.02 12.29
CA ILE A 229 18.42 -10.22 11.47
C ILE A 229 18.00 -10.10 9.99
N PHE A 230 17.04 -9.23 9.70
CA PHE A 230 16.48 -9.02 8.37
C PHE A 230 17.19 -7.91 7.58
N CYS A 231 18.07 -7.14 8.25
CA CYS A 231 18.70 -5.97 7.66
C CYS A 231 19.83 -6.37 6.71
N SER A 232 19.77 -5.88 5.49
CA SER A 232 20.76 -6.11 4.43
C SER A 232 21.80 -5.01 4.33
N LYS A 233 21.87 -4.09 5.30
CA LYS A 233 22.86 -3.00 5.27
C LYS A 233 24.23 -3.51 5.66
N ASN A 234 25.23 -3.23 4.81
CA ASN A 234 26.62 -3.62 4.98
C ASN A 234 26.83 -5.12 5.28
N PRO A 235 26.29 -6.05 4.46
CA PRO A 235 26.39 -7.50 4.74
C PRO A 235 27.81 -8.03 4.61
N GLY A 236 28.67 -7.39 3.82
CA GLY A 236 30.07 -7.77 3.60
C GLY A 236 31.01 -7.44 4.76
N LEU A 237 30.59 -6.57 5.68
CA LEU A 237 31.43 -6.17 6.80
C LEU A 237 31.15 -7.05 8.03
N PRO A 238 32.18 -7.62 8.69
CA PRO A 238 32.06 -8.37 9.95
C PRO A 238 31.67 -7.47 11.12
N GLU A 239 31.82 -7.90 12.39
CA GLU A 239 31.42 -7.13 13.57
C GLU A 239 31.73 -5.62 13.57
N PRO A 240 32.83 -5.10 12.98
CA PRO A 240 33.09 -3.65 12.86
C PRO A 240 32.03 -2.85 12.09
N ARG A 241 31.15 -3.49 11.30
CA ARG A 241 30.01 -2.81 10.63
C ARG A 241 29.13 -2.03 11.61
N ARG A 242 29.18 -2.38 12.91
CA ARG A 242 28.46 -1.68 13.97
C ARG A 242 29.07 -0.34 14.34
N GLN A 243 30.31 -0.08 13.92
CA GLN A 243 30.94 1.22 14.14
C GLN A 243 30.28 2.27 13.27
N VAL A 244 29.73 3.29 13.91
CA VAL A 244 29.16 4.44 13.21
C VAL A 244 30.28 5.40 12.89
N ARG A 245 30.49 5.67 11.61
CA ARG A 245 31.49 6.60 11.09
C ARG A 245 30.74 7.73 10.40
N ALA A 246 31.13 8.95 10.62
CA ALA A 246 30.44 10.11 10.10
C ALA A 246 31.40 11.02 9.34
N PHE A 247 30.92 11.58 8.24
CA PHE A 247 31.66 12.64 7.55
C PHE A 247 31.80 13.86 8.47
N PRO A 248 32.90 14.62 8.40
CA PRO A 248 33.07 15.87 9.17
C PRO A 248 31.92 16.84 8.90
N TRP A 249 31.30 17.32 9.97
CA TRP A 249 30.10 18.16 9.84
C TRP A 249 30.33 19.45 9.04
N PRO A 250 31.44 20.20 9.24
CA PRO A 250 31.71 21.43 8.47
C PRO A 250 31.76 21.17 6.96
N ARG A 251 32.23 20.00 6.56
CA ARG A 251 32.33 19.59 5.16
C ARG A 251 30.94 19.30 4.57
N ILE A 252 30.09 18.57 5.31
CA ILE A 252 28.69 18.36 4.93
C ILE A 252 27.97 19.70 4.77
N ALA A 253 28.06 20.57 5.76
CA ALA A 253 27.34 21.83 5.75
C ALA A 253 27.75 22.74 4.58
N ARG A 254 29.05 22.77 4.26
CA ARG A 254 29.60 23.54 3.13
C ARG A 254 29.13 22.98 1.80
N ALA A 255 29.19 21.65 1.61
CA ALA A 255 28.75 20.99 0.37
C ALA A 255 27.25 21.21 0.12
N VAL A 256 26.42 20.97 1.13
CA VAL A 256 24.97 21.17 1.00
C VAL A 256 24.62 22.62 0.68
N ALA A 257 25.30 23.58 1.31
CA ALA A 257 25.10 25.00 1.00
C ALA A 257 25.54 25.36 -0.44
N GLY A 258 26.62 24.75 -0.92
CA GLY A 258 27.06 24.86 -2.32
C GLY A 258 26.01 24.31 -3.28
N TRP A 259 25.55 23.08 -3.06
CA TRP A 259 24.53 22.45 -3.91
C TRP A 259 23.19 23.24 -3.90
N ALA A 260 22.80 23.79 -2.74
CA ALA A 260 21.59 24.65 -2.67
C ALA A 260 21.71 25.89 -3.54
N ARG A 261 22.87 26.53 -3.53
CA ARG A 261 23.16 27.75 -4.30
C ARG A 261 23.40 27.47 -5.78
N ASP A 262 24.28 26.50 -6.07
CA ASP A 262 24.84 26.33 -7.43
C ASP A 262 24.01 25.35 -8.28
N LEU A 263 23.34 24.39 -7.65
CA LEU A 263 22.50 23.39 -8.32
C LEU A 263 21.00 23.58 -8.06
N GLY A 264 20.60 24.60 -7.31
CA GLY A 264 19.19 24.87 -6.99
C GLY A 264 18.53 23.78 -6.15
N LEU A 265 19.29 23.07 -5.32
CA LEU A 265 18.78 22.01 -4.45
C LEU A 265 17.67 22.53 -3.53
N ARG A 266 16.55 21.81 -3.46
CA ARG A 266 15.40 22.11 -2.59
C ARG A 266 15.08 20.99 -1.61
N ARG A 267 15.59 19.78 -1.85
CA ARG A 267 15.30 18.62 -1.04
C ARG A 267 16.51 17.70 -0.89
N LEU A 268 16.79 17.26 0.35
CA LEU A 268 17.78 16.23 0.65
C LEU A 268 17.12 14.93 1.05
N VAL A 269 17.51 13.84 0.41
CA VAL A 269 17.17 12.48 0.81
C VAL A 269 18.33 11.92 1.63
N ILE A 270 18.15 11.80 2.94
CA ILE A 270 19.17 11.33 3.86
C ILE A 270 19.14 9.79 3.93
N LEU A 271 20.23 9.19 3.48
CA LEU A 271 20.35 7.73 3.29
C LEU A 271 21.16 7.03 4.38
N ASP A 272 21.46 7.72 5.46
CA ASP A 272 22.09 7.10 6.63
C ASP A 272 21.29 5.87 7.06
N GLU A 273 21.95 4.81 7.50
CA GLU A 273 21.26 3.64 8.07
C GLU A 273 20.37 4.03 9.24
N LEU A 274 20.80 5.06 9.99
CA LEU A 274 20.06 5.59 11.13
C LEU A 274 20.41 7.05 11.37
N ALA A 275 19.73 7.97 10.70
CA ALA A 275 20.03 9.40 10.72
C ALA A 275 19.90 10.03 12.11
N ASN A 276 18.98 9.54 12.97
CA ASN A 276 18.76 10.08 14.32
C ASN A 276 19.48 9.30 15.44
N LEU A 277 20.53 8.57 15.12
CA LEU A 277 21.31 7.84 16.14
C LEU A 277 22.01 8.79 17.12
N ALA A 278 22.66 9.83 16.60
CA ALA A 278 23.37 10.86 17.38
C ALA A 278 22.49 12.13 17.46
N PRO A 279 21.83 12.41 18.61
CA PRO A 279 20.86 13.53 18.72
C PRO A 279 21.43 14.89 18.33
N ARG A 280 22.65 15.23 18.79
CA ARG A 280 23.30 16.51 18.47
C ARG A 280 23.56 16.67 16.96
N ARG A 281 23.96 15.58 16.27
CA ARG A 281 24.19 15.60 14.84
C ARG A 281 22.87 15.73 14.07
N PHE A 282 21.84 15.04 14.53
CA PHE A 282 20.50 15.15 13.96
C PHE A 282 19.94 16.58 14.10
N ASP A 283 20.12 17.22 15.28
CA ASP A 283 19.72 18.61 15.50
C ASP A 283 20.47 19.59 14.57
N ARG A 284 21.76 19.36 14.31
CA ARG A 284 22.54 20.13 13.32
C ARG A 284 22.00 19.96 11.90
N LEU A 285 21.57 18.74 11.53
CA LEU A 285 20.95 18.48 10.21
C LEU A 285 19.63 19.25 10.05
N LEU A 286 18.77 19.23 11.08
CA LEU A 286 17.54 20.01 11.08
C LEU A 286 17.83 21.51 10.97
N ALA A 287 18.80 22.04 11.74
CA ALA A 287 19.18 23.44 11.69
C ALA A 287 19.77 23.86 10.31
N LEU A 288 20.52 22.97 9.68
CA LEU A 288 21.03 23.22 8.32
C LEU A 288 19.90 23.31 7.30
N ALA A 289 18.93 22.38 7.38
CA ALA A 289 17.77 22.36 6.50
C ALA A 289 16.87 23.59 6.70
N GLU A 290 16.62 23.98 7.95
CA GLU A 290 15.87 25.20 8.30
C GLU A 290 16.54 26.46 7.72
N ARG A 291 17.85 26.61 7.90
CA ARG A 291 18.62 27.77 7.41
C ARG A 291 18.65 27.88 5.89
N LEU A 292 18.69 26.75 5.18
CA LEU A 292 18.79 26.70 3.71
C LEU A 292 17.43 26.50 3.02
N ASP A 293 16.33 26.53 3.77
CA ASP A 293 14.96 26.27 3.27
C ASP A 293 14.86 24.96 2.47
N LEU A 294 15.43 23.89 3.02
CA LEU A 294 15.44 22.57 2.39
C LEU A 294 14.40 21.65 3.00
N ARG A 295 13.74 20.89 2.15
CA ARG A 295 12.96 19.73 2.56
C ARG A 295 13.89 18.54 2.85
N LEU A 296 13.48 17.69 3.77
CA LEU A 296 14.19 16.47 4.12
C LEU A 296 13.33 15.23 3.85
N GLU A 297 13.96 14.13 3.52
CA GLU A 297 13.35 12.82 3.53
C GLU A 297 14.28 11.80 4.17
N PHE A 298 13.67 10.83 4.90
CA PHE A 298 14.38 9.74 5.57
C PHE A 298 13.76 8.41 5.10
N PRO A 299 14.14 7.87 3.92
CA PRO A 299 13.53 6.65 3.36
C PRO A 299 13.74 5.42 4.24
N ASN A 300 14.86 5.36 4.97
CA ASN A 300 15.16 4.29 5.92
C ASN A 300 14.32 4.36 7.21
N GLY A 301 13.55 5.43 7.38
CA GLY A 301 12.83 5.74 8.59
C GLY A 301 13.74 6.19 9.74
N LEU A 302 13.14 6.82 10.73
CA LEU A 302 13.79 7.18 11.97
C LEU A 302 13.44 6.17 13.07
N ARG A 303 14.32 6.02 14.02
CA ARG A 303 14.08 5.16 15.16
C ARG A 303 13.29 5.92 16.24
N ALA A 304 12.10 5.43 16.57
CA ALA A 304 11.14 6.12 17.42
C ALA A 304 11.66 6.38 18.84
N ASP A 305 12.43 5.42 19.41
CA ASP A 305 13.02 5.56 20.75
C ASP A 305 14.22 6.53 20.83
N ARG A 306 14.61 7.13 19.69
CA ARG A 306 15.66 8.14 19.55
C ARG A 306 15.13 9.51 19.10
N LEU A 307 13.80 9.66 19.02
CA LEU A 307 13.15 10.92 18.72
C LEU A 307 12.69 11.62 20.00
N GLU A 308 12.79 12.94 19.98
CA GLU A 308 12.27 13.83 21.03
C GLU A 308 11.10 14.65 20.49
N ARG A 309 10.18 15.04 21.37
CA ARG A 309 9.00 15.85 21.01
C ARG A 309 9.38 17.16 20.29
N ARG A 310 10.48 17.82 20.74
CA ARG A 310 10.98 19.05 20.10
C ARG A 310 11.43 18.82 18.66
N GLN A 311 12.07 17.67 18.39
CA GLN A 311 12.51 17.30 17.05
C GLN A 311 11.33 17.00 16.12
N VAL A 312 10.28 16.35 16.59
CA VAL A 312 9.05 16.13 15.82
C VAL A 312 8.40 17.46 15.41
N ARG A 313 8.39 18.46 16.30
CA ARG A 313 7.89 19.80 15.96
C ARG A 313 8.73 20.48 14.88
N ARG A 314 10.07 20.38 14.96
CA ARG A 314 10.99 20.93 13.94
C ARG A 314 10.88 20.20 12.60
N LEU A 315 10.62 18.92 12.62
CA LEU A 315 10.41 18.13 11.39
C LEU A 315 9.13 18.53 10.64
N ARG A 316 8.13 19.11 11.31
CA ARG A 316 6.83 19.45 10.67
C ARG A 316 6.95 20.30 9.39
N PRO A 317 7.73 21.39 9.35
CA PRO A 317 7.96 22.15 8.13
C PRO A 317 8.95 21.50 7.16
N LEU A 318 9.81 20.57 7.64
CA LEU A 318 10.92 20.04 6.88
C LEU A 318 10.58 18.75 6.10
N VAL A 319 9.63 17.94 6.60
CA VAL A 319 9.26 16.68 5.95
C VAL A 319 7.76 16.66 5.66
N SER A 320 7.37 16.04 4.55
CA SER A 320 5.95 15.84 4.25
C SER A 320 5.35 14.70 5.06
N THR A 321 6.16 13.69 5.37
CA THR A 321 5.74 12.51 6.15
C THR A 321 6.92 12.00 6.97
N LEU A 322 6.72 11.87 8.28
CA LEU A 322 7.68 11.19 9.14
C LEU A 322 7.54 9.68 8.97
N LYS A 323 8.65 8.98 8.76
CA LYS A 323 8.68 7.51 8.64
C LYS A 323 9.36 6.91 9.85
N VAL A 324 8.72 5.93 10.49
CA VAL A 324 9.30 5.15 11.59
C VAL A 324 9.11 3.66 11.35
N SER A 325 10.10 2.86 11.72
CA SER A 325 10.09 1.41 11.50
C SER A 325 9.83 0.67 12.82
N LEU A 326 8.59 0.19 12.99
CA LEU A 326 8.18 -0.64 14.13
C LEU A 326 8.66 -2.08 13.96
N GLU A 327 8.39 -2.71 12.82
CA GLU A 327 8.45 -4.12 12.44
C GLU A 327 7.42 -4.96 13.20
N SER A 328 7.56 -5.17 14.51
CA SER A 328 6.63 -5.98 15.30
C SER A 328 6.19 -5.29 16.59
N ALA A 329 4.93 -5.43 16.97
CA ALA A 329 4.41 -4.98 18.25
C ALA A 329 4.54 -6.02 19.38
N SER A 330 5.21 -7.17 19.14
CA SER A 330 5.52 -8.15 20.17
C SER A 330 6.89 -7.88 20.79
N PRO A 331 6.98 -7.62 22.13
CA PRO A 331 8.26 -7.43 22.80
C PRO A 331 9.20 -8.61 22.64
N ARG A 332 8.67 -9.86 22.68
CA ARG A 332 9.47 -11.07 22.45
C ARG A 332 10.03 -11.09 21.03
N VAL A 333 9.20 -10.78 20.02
CA VAL A 333 9.65 -10.75 18.62
C VAL A 333 10.71 -9.67 18.41
N GLN A 334 10.53 -8.50 18.99
CA GLN A 334 11.51 -7.40 18.95
C GLN A 334 12.88 -7.82 19.51
N ARG A 335 12.88 -8.50 20.66
CA ARG A 335 14.11 -8.87 21.37
C ARG A 335 14.74 -10.15 20.82
N ASP A 336 13.95 -11.24 20.75
CA ASP A 336 14.48 -12.59 20.59
C ASP A 336 14.48 -13.05 19.13
N VAL A 337 13.55 -12.52 18.31
CA VAL A 337 13.41 -12.92 16.90
C VAL A 337 14.10 -11.94 15.97
N LEU A 338 13.72 -10.67 16.01
CA LEU A 338 14.23 -9.63 15.11
C LEU A 338 15.56 -9.03 15.56
N ARG A 339 15.87 -9.07 16.86
CA ARG A 339 16.99 -8.38 17.50
C ARG A 339 17.01 -6.87 17.30
N LYS A 340 15.84 -6.27 16.99
CA LYS A 340 15.71 -4.82 16.79
C LYS A 340 15.66 -4.06 18.11
N ARG A 341 15.10 -4.68 19.17
CA ARG A 341 15.04 -4.17 20.55
C ARG A 341 14.38 -2.78 20.62
N LEU A 342 13.32 -2.57 19.83
CA LEU A 342 12.50 -1.38 19.88
C LEU A 342 11.27 -1.61 20.76
N ASP A 343 11.01 -0.72 21.71
CA ASP A 343 9.77 -0.72 22.47
C ASP A 343 8.62 -0.14 21.62
N PRO A 344 7.55 -0.92 21.34
CA PRO A 344 6.39 -0.40 20.61
C PRO A 344 5.75 0.85 21.22
N ALA A 345 5.84 1.04 22.53
CA ALA A 345 5.33 2.24 23.21
C ALA A 345 6.05 3.52 22.74
N ALA A 346 7.31 3.43 22.32
CA ALA A 346 8.01 4.57 21.73
C ALA A 346 7.39 5.01 20.41
N VAL A 347 6.92 4.08 19.59
CA VAL A 347 6.22 4.40 18.33
C VAL A 347 4.88 5.09 18.61
N GLU A 348 4.17 4.64 19.63
CA GLU A 348 2.90 5.24 20.04
C GLU A 348 3.09 6.66 20.57
N ARG A 349 4.12 6.91 21.39
CA ARG A 349 4.48 8.27 21.83
C ARG A 349 4.77 9.20 20.64
N VAL A 350 5.55 8.73 19.68
CA VAL A 350 5.84 9.49 18.44
C VAL A 350 4.56 9.77 17.66
N ALA A 351 3.66 8.79 17.54
CA ALA A 351 2.36 8.97 16.87
C ALA A 351 1.53 10.07 17.55
N GLY A 352 1.52 10.11 18.88
CA GLY A 352 0.88 11.18 19.65
C GLY A 352 1.51 12.55 19.40
N TRP A 353 2.83 12.63 19.33
CA TRP A 353 3.53 13.89 19.03
C TRP A 353 3.27 14.36 17.60
N CYS A 354 3.26 13.43 16.62
CA CYS A 354 2.95 13.72 15.22
C CYS A 354 1.52 14.27 15.07
N ARG A 355 0.54 13.58 15.67
CA ARG A 355 -0.86 14.06 15.69
C ARG A 355 -0.96 15.48 16.26
N GLY A 356 -0.33 15.74 17.42
CA GLY A 356 -0.34 17.05 18.05
C GLY A 356 0.39 18.15 17.27
N ALA A 357 1.34 17.78 16.41
CA ALA A 357 2.07 18.70 15.54
C ALA A 357 1.43 18.82 14.13
N GLY A 358 0.41 18.03 13.81
CA GLY A 358 -0.15 17.95 12.45
C GLY A 358 0.85 17.40 11.41
N LEU A 359 1.80 16.55 11.83
CA LEU A 359 2.79 15.92 10.96
C LEU A 359 2.30 14.53 10.55
N PRO A 360 2.09 14.24 9.25
CA PRO A 360 1.77 12.90 8.78
C PRO A 360 2.83 11.88 9.21
N LEU A 361 2.37 10.72 9.69
CA LEU A 361 3.24 9.63 10.16
C LEU A 361 3.00 8.36 9.35
N GLN A 362 4.05 7.76 8.81
CA GLN A 362 4.04 6.42 8.25
C GLN A 362 4.77 5.45 9.18
N VAL A 363 4.14 4.32 9.50
CA VAL A 363 4.69 3.31 10.40
C VAL A 363 4.91 2.01 9.63
N HIS A 364 6.16 1.62 9.47
CA HIS A 364 6.52 0.38 8.80
C HIS A 364 6.39 -0.81 9.76
N GLY A 365 5.70 -1.84 9.32
CA GLY A 365 5.56 -3.11 10.00
C GLY A 365 6.00 -4.27 9.12
N MET A 366 6.42 -5.38 9.76
CA MET A 366 6.82 -6.60 9.07
C MET A 366 6.19 -7.81 9.77
N ILE A 367 5.65 -8.73 8.99
CA ILE A 367 5.07 -9.98 9.49
C ILE A 367 5.61 -11.20 8.75
N GLY A 368 5.51 -12.36 9.38
CA GLY A 368 5.91 -13.62 8.77
C GLY A 368 7.38 -13.96 8.97
N VAL A 369 8.02 -13.43 10.01
CA VAL A 369 9.39 -13.79 10.35
C VAL A 369 9.40 -15.19 10.98
N PRO A 370 10.30 -16.11 10.58
CA PRO A 370 10.46 -17.39 11.25
C PRO A 370 10.71 -17.22 12.75
N GLY A 371 9.90 -17.90 13.56
CA GLY A 371 9.88 -17.75 15.02
C GLY A 371 8.76 -16.86 15.56
N GLU A 372 8.01 -16.15 14.72
CA GLU A 372 6.76 -15.52 15.14
C GLU A 372 5.63 -16.54 15.33
N ARG A 373 4.68 -16.21 16.18
CA ARG A 373 3.42 -16.94 16.41
C ARG A 373 2.24 -16.14 15.82
N ARG A 374 1.15 -16.84 15.45
CA ARG A 374 -0.06 -16.19 14.90
C ARG A 374 -0.58 -15.05 15.78
N GLY A 375 -0.61 -15.25 17.11
CA GLY A 375 -1.05 -14.23 18.05
C GLY A 375 -0.16 -12.97 18.07
N GLU A 376 1.14 -13.11 17.78
CA GLU A 376 2.09 -12.00 17.72
C GLU A 376 1.95 -11.21 16.43
N ILE A 377 1.73 -11.91 15.30
CA ILE A 377 1.37 -11.28 14.02
C ILE A 377 0.06 -10.50 14.17
N ALA A 378 -0.97 -11.11 14.75
CA ALA A 378 -2.24 -10.45 15.02
C ALA A 378 -2.08 -9.23 15.97
N ARG A 379 -1.17 -9.29 16.95
CA ARG A 379 -0.84 -8.17 17.83
C ARG A 379 -0.25 -7.01 17.02
N THR A 380 0.68 -7.28 16.11
CA THR A 380 1.29 -6.26 15.25
C THR A 380 0.25 -5.59 14.36
N VAL A 381 -0.61 -6.38 13.71
CA VAL A 381 -1.70 -5.84 12.86
C VAL A 381 -2.67 -4.98 13.68
N ARG A 382 -3.09 -5.46 14.87
CA ARG A 382 -3.97 -4.69 15.77
C ARG A 382 -3.33 -3.38 16.25
N PHE A 383 -2.04 -3.40 16.57
CA PHE A 383 -1.31 -2.21 16.99
C PHE A 383 -1.26 -1.17 15.86
N LEU A 384 -0.93 -1.60 14.64
CA LEU A 384 -0.89 -0.72 13.47
C LEU A 384 -2.27 -0.15 13.12
N ALA A 385 -3.32 -0.98 13.17
CA ALA A 385 -4.70 -0.53 12.99
C ALA A 385 -5.14 0.48 14.07
N ARG A 386 -4.70 0.28 15.32
CA ARG A 386 -4.95 1.24 16.41
C ARG A 386 -4.23 2.57 16.17
N LEU A 387 -2.96 2.54 15.75
CA LEU A 387 -2.21 3.76 15.43
C LEU A 387 -2.88 4.56 14.30
N ARG A 388 -3.41 3.89 13.28
CA ARG A 388 -4.20 4.54 12.22
C ARG A 388 -5.44 5.21 12.81
N ARG A 389 -6.26 4.46 13.54
CA ARG A 389 -7.53 4.94 14.07
C ARG A 389 -7.36 6.08 15.08
N GLU A 390 -6.42 5.95 16.01
CA GLU A 390 -6.29 6.89 17.13
C GLU A 390 -5.39 8.08 16.82
N TYR A 391 -4.41 7.92 15.95
CA TYR A 391 -3.41 8.94 15.67
C TYR A 391 -3.35 9.38 14.21
N GLY A 392 -4.09 8.74 13.29
CA GLY A 392 -4.06 9.03 11.85
C GLY A 392 -2.76 8.58 11.18
N ALA A 393 -2.03 7.64 11.79
CA ALA A 393 -0.81 7.11 11.19
C ALA A 393 -1.11 6.19 9.99
N GLU A 394 -0.28 6.23 8.94
CA GLU A 394 -0.40 5.36 7.78
C GLU A 394 0.49 4.12 7.94
N PRO A 395 -0.08 2.92 8.14
CA PRO A 395 0.70 1.70 8.23
C PRO A 395 1.19 1.24 6.85
N LEU A 396 2.46 0.87 6.76
CA LEU A 396 3.04 0.15 5.64
C LEU A 396 3.48 -1.24 6.12
N LEU A 397 2.68 -2.27 5.81
CA LEU A 397 2.96 -3.63 6.23
C LEU A 397 3.59 -4.43 5.11
N GLN A 398 4.75 -5.02 5.39
CA GLN A 398 5.52 -5.84 4.47
C GLN A 398 5.63 -7.28 4.98
N PHE A 399 5.90 -8.21 4.08
CA PHE A 399 6.23 -9.59 4.43
C PHE A 399 7.73 -9.75 4.65
N ALA A 400 8.09 -10.56 5.64
CA ALA A 400 9.49 -10.91 5.86
C ALA A 400 10.07 -11.59 4.62
N THR A 401 11.07 -10.96 4.03
CA THR A 401 11.75 -11.43 2.82
C THR A 401 13.21 -11.71 3.16
N PRO A 402 13.69 -12.95 2.95
CA PRO A 402 15.05 -13.34 3.24
C PRO A 402 16.00 -12.80 2.16
N LEU A 403 16.45 -11.56 2.31
CA LEU A 403 17.40 -10.95 1.38
C LEU A 403 18.76 -11.67 1.46
N PRO A 404 19.38 -12.01 0.32
CA PRO A 404 20.73 -12.59 0.29
C PRO A 404 21.73 -11.80 1.14
N GLY A 405 22.56 -12.50 1.90
CA GLY A 405 23.53 -11.92 2.84
C GLY A 405 23.00 -11.68 4.26
N THR A 406 21.68 -11.64 4.48
CA THR A 406 21.10 -11.39 5.82
C THR A 406 21.15 -12.61 6.73
N ALA A 407 21.12 -12.38 8.05
CA ALA A 407 20.98 -13.46 9.02
C ALA A 407 19.63 -14.19 8.88
N LEU A 408 18.59 -13.50 8.42
CA LEU A 408 17.30 -14.10 8.09
C LEU A 408 17.44 -15.10 6.93
N ALA A 409 18.16 -14.74 5.86
CA ALA A 409 18.37 -15.63 4.72
C ALA A 409 19.12 -16.93 5.11
N ARG A 410 20.07 -16.83 6.03
CA ARG A 410 20.80 -18.00 6.54
C ARG A 410 19.93 -18.96 7.37
N ARG A 411 18.82 -18.48 7.95
CA ARG A 411 17.86 -19.28 8.74
C ARG A 411 16.80 -19.97 7.90
N VAL A 412 16.60 -19.52 6.68
CA VAL A 412 15.58 -20.06 5.77
C VAL A 412 16.31 -20.83 4.67
N ARG A 413 15.98 -22.13 4.49
CA ARG A 413 16.48 -22.85 3.29
C ARG A 413 16.00 -22.10 2.06
N PRO A 414 16.89 -21.71 1.14
CA PRO A 414 16.46 -21.06 -0.09
C PRO A 414 15.52 -22.03 -0.81
N ALA A 415 14.28 -21.63 -1.02
CA ALA A 415 13.52 -22.15 -2.15
C ALA A 415 14.40 -21.84 -3.37
N ALA A 416 14.74 -22.87 -4.15
CA ALA A 416 15.72 -22.88 -5.23
C ALA A 416 16.17 -21.48 -5.70
N ALA A 417 17.44 -21.19 -5.65
CA ALA A 417 18.06 -19.91 -5.98
C ALA A 417 17.91 -19.61 -7.49
N GLY A 418 16.71 -19.45 -7.95
CA GLY A 418 16.33 -19.06 -9.30
C GLY A 418 15.48 -17.82 -9.22
N ALA A 419 16.00 -16.69 -9.69
CA ALA A 419 15.29 -15.51 -10.21
C ALA A 419 14.00 -15.10 -9.47
N THR A 420 13.98 -15.12 -8.14
CA THR A 420 12.82 -14.62 -7.38
C THR A 420 12.82 -13.10 -7.41
N ASP A 421 11.77 -12.52 -7.95
CA ASP A 421 11.53 -11.08 -7.83
C ASP A 421 11.36 -10.71 -6.35
N LEU A 422 12.41 -10.15 -5.76
CA LEU A 422 12.45 -9.80 -4.35
C LEU A 422 11.40 -8.73 -3.99
N HIS A 423 11.07 -7.84 -4.93
CA HIS A 423 10.08 -6.80 -4.70
C HIS A 423 8.66 -7.38 -4.66
N ALA A 424 8.35 -8.33 -5.53
CA ALA A 424 7.11 -9.09 -5.44
C ALA A 424 7.00 -9.84 -4.11
N ALA A 425 8.11 -10.36 -3.58
CA ALA A 425 8.14 -11.06 -2.30
C ALA A 425 7.79 -10.15 -1.11
N PHE A 426 8.20 -8.88 -1.12
CA PHE A 426 7.84 -7.91 -0.08
C PHE A 426 6.33 -7.63 -0.02
N GLN A 427 5.65 -7.64 -1.16
CA GLN A 427 4.23 -7.29 -1.26
C GLN A 427 3.31 -8.52 -1.25
N HIS A 428 3.71 -9.60 -1.89
CA HIS A 428 2.84 -10.75 -2.19
C HIS A 428 3.37 -12.08 -1.65
N GLY A 429 4.61 -12.09 -1.14
CA GLY A 429 5.30 -13.27 -0.67
C GLY A 429 4.93 -13.67 0.74
N GLY A 430 5.93 -13.73 1.54
CA GLY A 430 5.90 -14.21 2.92
C GLY A 430 6.37 -15.65 3.04
N LEU A 431 7.02 -15.94 4.13
CA LEU A 431 7.54 -17.25 4.47
C LEU A 431 6.44 -18.08 5.11
N ALA A 432 6.27 -19.33 4.67
CA ALA A 432 5.46 -20.29 5.39
C ALA A 432 6.32 -20.96 6.47
N THR A 433 5.74 -21.20 7.64
CA THR A 433 6.37 -21.89 8.77
C THR A 433 5.41 -22.91 9.37
N ARG A 434 5.86 -23.68 10.35
CA ARG A 434 4.93 -24.55 11.12
C ARG A 434 3.86 -23.77 11.88
N ALA A 435 4.11 -22.49 12.21
CA ALA A 435 3.18 -21.67 12.98
C ALA A 435 2.11 -20.99 12.10
N PHE A 436 2.42 -20.66 10.84
CA PHE A 436 1.51 -19.96 9.93
C PHE A 436 1.85 -20.24 8.44
N ASP A 437 0.86 -20.17 7.60
CA ASP A 437 0.98 -20.28 6.14
C ASP A 437 0.88 -18.92 5.45
N ARG A 438 1.16 -18.88 4.14
CA ARG A 438 1.06 -17.67 3.32
C ARG A 438 -0.37 -17.12 3.25
N ALA A 439 -1.39 -17.98 3.34
CA ALA A 439 -2.78 -17.54 3.32
C ALA A 439 -3.11 -16.76 4.61
N PHE A 440 -2.63 -17.21 5.77
CA PHE A 440 -2.77 -16.47 7.02
C PHE A 440 -2.09 -15.09 6.94
N LEU A 441 -0.86 -15.02 6.40
CA LEU A 441 -0.14 -13.76 6.26
C LEU A 441 -0.86 -12.76 5.36
N ARG A 442 -1.38 -13.22 4.20
CA ARG A 442 -2.18 -12.37 3.30
C ARG A 442 -3.45 -11.87 3.98
N ARG A 443 -4.14 -12.71 4.75
CA ARG A 443 -5.30 -12.28 5.55
C ARG A 443 -4.93 -11.20 6.57
N ALA A 444 -3.80 -11.41 7.27
CA ALA A 444 -3.31 -10.43 8.25
C ALA A 444 -2.99 -9.08 7.59
N ALA A 445 -2.34 -9.08 6.44
CA ALA A 445 -2.05 -7.85 5.69
C ALA A 445 -3.34 -7.19 5.16
N ALA A 446 -4.30 -7.98 4.66
CA ALA A 446 -5.58 -7.47 4.19
C ALA A 446 -6.39 -6.79 5.31
N ALA A 447 -6.20 -7.19 6.57
CA ALA A 447 -6.87 -6.54 7.70
C ALA A 447 -6.46 -5.07 7.88
N LEU A 448 -5.24 -4.69 7.50
CA LEU A 448 -4.82 -3.28 7.48
C LEU A 448 -5.33 -2.50 6.26
N GLY A 449 -5.64 -3.18 5.17
CA GLY A 449 -6.23 -2.57 3.97
C GLY A 449 -7.73 -2.32 4.07
N ALA A 450 -8.37 -2.72 5.17
CA ALA A 450 -9.77 -2.41 5.41
C ALA A 450 -9.93 -0.88 5.57
N PRO A 451 -10.87 -0.25 4.85
CA PRO A 451 -11.06 1.20 4.93
C PRO A 451 -11.38 1.62 6.36
N ASP A 452 -10.76 2.70 6.81
CA ASP A 452 -10.99 3.27 8.13
C ASP A 452 -12.44 3.72 8.30
N ALA A 453 -13.00 3.36 9.46
CA ALA A 453 -14.31 3.83 9.90
C ALA A 453 -14.35 5.30 10.33
N ALA A 454 -13.22 5.94 10.37
CA ALA A 454 -13.11 7.32 10.82
C ALA A 454 -13.63 8.27 9.74
N GLY A 455 -14.89 8.66 9.83
CA GLY A 455 -15.39 9.83 9.13
C GLY A 455 -16.74 9.72 8.42
N GLU A 456 -17.20 8.55 8.00
CA GLU A 456 -18.51 8.47 7.34
C GLU A 456 -19.66 8.40 8.36
N ARG A 457 -20.20 9.56 8.72
CA ARG A 457 -21.46 9.61 9.47
C ARG A 457 -22.61 9.42 8.50
N LYS A 458 -23.35 8.34 8.68
CA LYS A 458 -24.44 7.90 7.83
C LYS A 458 -25.77 7.87 8.59
N VAL A 459 -26.81 8.43 7.97
CA VAL A 459 -28.18 8.24 8.43
C VAL A 459 -28.94 7.34 7.46
N ILE A 460 -29.65 6.35 7.98
CA ILE A 460 -30.54 5.46 7.24
C ILE A 460 -31.98 5.80 7.65
N VAL A 461 -32.82 6.13 6.68
CA VAL A 461 -34.20 6.50 6.90
C VAL A 461 -35.12 5.47 6.29
N ASN A 462 -35.96 4.81 7.12
CA ASN A 462 -37.04 4.00 6.62
C ASN A 462 -38.22 4.94 6.28
N LEU A 463 -38.44 5.17 4.98
CA LEU A 463 -39.45 6.12 4.53
C LEU A 463 -40.86 5.57 4.58
N THR A 464 -41.04 4.25 4.40
CA THR A 464 -42.28 3.54 4.45
C THR A 464 -42.10 2.08 4.83
N TYR A 465 -43.09 1.43 5.41
CA TYR A 465 -43.15 -0.03 5.56
C TYR A 465 -44.14 -0.68 4.59
N ARG A 466 -44.82 0.10 3.74
CA ARG A 466 -45.56 -0.47 2.60
C ARG A 466 -44.57 -1.06 1.58
N CYS A 467 -44.94 -2.22 1.03
CA CYS A 467 -44.10 -2.88 0.03
C CYS A 467 -45.01 -3.72 -0.91
N ASN A 468 -44.67 -3.72 -2.21
CA ASN A 468 -45.34 -4.55 -3.21
C ASN A 468 -44.68 -5.92 -3.38
N ASN A 469 -43.68 -6.28 -2.52
CA ASN A 469 -43.13 -7.62 -2.36
C ASN A 469 -43.37 -8.15 -0.94
N HIS A 470 -43.36 -9.51 -0.80
CA HIS A 470 -43.47 -10.21 0.48
C HIS A 470 -42.30 -11.14 0.74
N CYS A 471 -41.06 -10.64 0.55
CA CYS A 471 -39.84 -11.44 0.58
C CYS A 471 -39.73 -12.31 1.84
N VAL A 472 -39.34 -13.58 1.67
CA VAL A 472 -39.22 -14.58 2.75
C VAL A 472 -38.19 -14.23 3.81
N PHE A 473 -37.24 -13.34 3.47
CA PHE A 473 -36.10 -12.90 4.30
C PHE A 473 -36.16 -11.40 4.67
N CYS A 474 -37.31 -10.74 4.49
CA CYS A 474 -37.43 -9.28 4.69
C CYS A 474 -37.15 -8.87 6.13
N ALA A 475 -36.19 -7.97 6.32
CA ALA A 475 -35.78 -7.51 7.65
C ALA A 475 -36.84 -6.66 8.37
N VAL A 476 -37.72 -6.00 7.63
CA VAL A 476 -38.82 -5.16 8.16
C VAL A 476 -40.22 -5.75 7.89
N GLY A 477 -40.25 -6.99 7.45
CA GLY A 477 -41.49 -7.60 6.93
C GLY A 477 -42.57 -7.95 7.96
N ASP A 478 -42.27 -7.85 9.23
CA ASP A 478 -43.16 -8.04 10.37
C ASP A 478 -43.72 -6.71 10.94
N ARG A 479 -43.30 -5.58 10.33
CA ARG A 479 -43.76 -4.24 10.75
C ARG A 479 -45.07 -3.87 10.06
N PRO A 480 -45.98 -3.11 10.76
CA PRO A 480 -47.21 -2.61 10.16
C PRO A 480 -46.95 -1.73 8.93
N ALA A 481 -47.72 -1.93 7.85
CA ALA A 481 -47.62 -1.12 6.63
C ALA A 481 -48.08 0.31 6.90
N ARG A 482 -47.15 1.26 6.96
CA ARG A 482 -47.40 2.69 7.16
C ARG A 482 -46.28 3.54 6.55
N ASP A 483 -46.61 4.79 6.25
CA ASP A 483 -45.68 5.79 5.77
C ASP A 483 -45.13 6.63 6.93
N ALA A 484 -43.89 7.09 6.79
CA ALA A 484 -43.35 8.16 7.62
C ALA A 484 -44.01 9.48 7.22
N ARG A 485 -44.28 10.37 8.20
CA ARG A 485 -44.68 11.73 7.88
C ARG A 485 -43.50 12.48 7.27
N THR A 486 -43.71 13.07 6.11
CA THR A 486 -42.63 13.78 5.39
C THR A 486 -41.99 14.86 6.25
N ALA A 487 -42.77 15.62 7.02
CA ALA A 487 -42.24 16.63 7.93
C ALA A 487 -41.27 16.07 8.98
N ASP A 488 -41.55 14.89 9.54
CA ASP A 488 -40.71 14.23 10.54
C ASP A 488 -39.41 13.75 9.90
N VAL A 489 -39.49 13.22 8.66
CA VAL A 489 -38.31 12.81 7.87
C VAL A 489 -37.40 14.01 7.62
N LEU A 490 -37.94 15.12 7.10
CA LEU A 490 -37.19 16.33 6.84
C LEU A 490 -36.54 16.92 8.10
N ALA A 491 -37.27 16.93 9.22
CA ALA A 491 -36.71 17.33 10.52
C ALA A 491 -35.53 16.43 10.95
N ALA A 492 -35.65 15.12 10.74
CA ALA A 492 -34.57 14.18 11.01
C ALA A 492 -33.37 14.44 10.10
N LEU A 493 -33.56 14.64 8.81
CA LEU A 493 -32.46 14.96 7.87
C LEU A 493 -31.71 16.22 8.28
N ARG A 494 -32.42 17.32 8.59
CA ARG A 494 -31.81 18.58 9.07
C ARG A 494 -30.99 18.36 10.35
N ARG A 495 -31.55 17.59 11.32
CA ARG A 495 -30.87 17.28 12.59
C ARG A 495 -29.60 16.46 12.37
N HIS A 496 -29.64 15.42 11.54
CA HIS A 496 -28.48 14.57 11.26
C HIS A 496 -27.42 15.30 10.43
N ARG A 497 -27.83 16.14 9.47
CA ARG A 497 -26.88 16.96 8.69
C ARG A 497 -26.10 17.93 9.58
N ARG A 498 -26.77 18.61 10.52
CA ARG A 498 -26.10 19.48 11.53
C ARG A 498 -25.12 18.71 12.43
N ARG A 499 -25.33 17.42 12.63
CA ARG A 499 -24.40 16.53 13.36
C ARG A 499 -23.26 16.00 12.49
N GLY A 500 -23.14 16.46 11.25
CA GLY A 500 -22.08 16.08 10.33
C GLY A 500 -22.32 14.79 9.54
N CYS A 501 -23.58 14.28 9.48
CA CYS A 501 -23.91 13.19 8.56
C CYS A 501 -23.86 13.71 7.11
N ASP A 502 -23.03 13.06 6.29
CA ASP A 502 -22.86 13.37 4.87
C ASP A 502 -23.50 12.33 3.94
N LEU A 503 -23.83 11.16 4.49
CA LEU A 503 -24.40 10.04 3.76
C LEU A 503 -25.84 9.78 4.22
N LEU A 504 -26.76 9.72 3.27
CA LEU A 504 -28.15 9.34 3.47
C LEU A 504 -28.47 8.06 2.69
N ASP A 505 -29.00 7.04 3.37
CA ASP A 505 -29.65 5.90 2.74
C ASP A 505 -31.15 5.98 3.00
N ILE A 506 -31.94 5.94 1.96
CA ILE A 506 -33.42 5.83 2.02
C ILE A 506 -33.78 4.37 1.77
N ASP A 507 -34.43 3.76 2.78
CA ASP A 507 -34.75 2.34 2.82
C ASP A 507 -36.18 2.14 3.39
N GLY A 508 -36.52 0.93 3.78
CA GLY A 508 -37.77 0.60 4.43
C GLY A 508 -38.44 -0.63 3.81
N GLY A 509 -39.74 -0.52 3.52
CA GLY A 509 -40.46 -1.49 2.70
C GLY A 509 -40.09 -1.33 1.23
N GLU A 510 -40.81 -0.47 0.49
CA GLU A 510 -40.45 -0.03 -0.85
C GLU A 510 -40.56 1.50 -0.92
N PRO A 511 -39.41 2.22 -0.90
CA PRO A 511 -39.46 3.69 -0.84
C PRO A 511 -40.16 4.35 -2.01
N THR A 512 -40.16 3.73 -3.20
CA THR A 512 -40.83 4.27 -4.38
C THR A 512 -42.37 4.22 -4.32
N LEU A 513 -42.94 3.63 -3.26
CA LEU A 513 -44.38 3.71 -2.97
C LEU A 513 -44.75 4.90 -2.06
N HIS A 514 -43.73 5.62 -1.53
CA HIS A 514 -43.97 6.82 -0.76
C HIS A 514 -44.21 8.00 -1.71
N PRO A 515 -45.31 8.78 -1.58
CA PRO A 515 -45.64 9.84 -2.54
C PRO A 515 -44.57 10.92 -2.61
N ASP A 516 -43.94 11.26 -1.50
CA ASP A 516 -42.97 12.35 -1.41
C ASP A 516 -41.52 11.93 -1.51
N LEU A 517 -41.21 10.72 -2.03
CA LEU A 517 -39.80 10.24 -2.16
C LEU A 517 -38.92 11.25 -2.88
N THR A 518 -39.39 11.78 -4.04
CA THR A 518 -38.60 12.73 -4.83
C THR A 518 -38.38 14.05 -4.11
N ALA A 519 -39.37 14.54 -3.39
CA ALA A 519 -39.26 15.74 -2.55
C ALA A 519 -38.26 15.55 -1.39
N VAL A 520 -38.28 14.39 -0.75
CA VAL A 520 -37.30 14.04 0.30
C VAL A 520 -35.85 13.99 -0.27
N VAL A 521 -35.67 13.40 -1.44
CA VAL A 521 -34.36 13.36 -2.13
C VAL A 521 -33.89 14.77 -2.50
N ALA A 522 -34.77 15.60 -3.06
CA ALA A 522 -34.44 17.00 -3.44
C ALA A 522 -34.06 17.84 -2.22
N GLU A 523 -34.79 17.73 -1.12
CA GLU A 523 -34.45 18.44 0.12
C GLU A 523 -33.11 17.95 0.71
N ALA A 524 -32.84 16.64 0.68
CA ALA A 524 -31.56 16.10 1.13
C ALA A 524 -30.41 16.67 0.29
N ARG A 525 -30.61 16.82 -1.02
CA ARG A 525 -29.64 17.47 -1.90
C ARG A 525 -29.42 18.94 -1.55
N ALA A 526 -30.49 19.68 -1.31
CA ALA A 526 -30.44 21.09 -0.89
C ALA A 526 -29.76 21.28 0.47
N LEU A 527 -29.93 20.32 1.39
CA LEU A 527 -29.24 20.31 2.68
C LEU A 527 -27.72 19.98 2.56
N GLY A 528 -27.22 19.62 1.38
CA GLY A 528 -25.82 19.35 1.12
C GLY A 528 -25.36 17.94 1.52
N TYR A 529 -26.23 16.94 1.51
CA TYR A 529 -25.79 15.55 1.61
C TYR A 529 -24.94 15.19 0.38
N GLY A 530 -23.69 14.75 0.59
CA GLY A 530 -22.77 14.40 -0.49
C GLY A 530 -23.14 13.09 -1.18
N ARG A 531 -23.79 12.18 -0.45
CA ARG A 531 -24.30 10.92 -1.00
C ARG A 531 -25.75 10.70 -0.56
N ILE A 532 -26.62 10.45 -1.54
CA ILE A 532 -28.04 10.15 -1.34
C ILE A 532 -28.34 8.85 -2.07
N ALA A 533 -28.53 7.78 -1.30
CA ALA A 533 -28.77 6.44 -1.82
C ALA A 533 -30.24 6.01 -1.59
N VAL A 534 -30.84 5.35 -2.58
CA VAL A 534 -32.18 4.76 -2.47
C VAL A 534 -32.06 3.26 -2.72
N THR A 535 -32.54 2.45 -1.75
CA THR A 535 -32.67 1.00 -1.92
C THR A 535 -34.10 0.66 -2.32
N THR A 536 -34.27 0.05 -3.50
CA THR A 536 -35.59 -0.27 -4.07
C THR A 536 -35.63 -1.70 -4.60
N ASN A 537 -36.83 -2.29 -4.62
CA ASN A 537 -37.07 -3.55 -5.33
C ASN A 537 -37.14 -3.37 -6.87
N GLY A 538 -37.16 -2.12 -7.33
CA GLY A 538 -37.09 -1.75 -8.74
C GLY A 538 -38.38 -1.97 -9.54
N ARG A 539 -39.46 -2.45 -8.95
CA ARG A 539 -40.68 -2.77 -9.69
C ARG A 539 -41.37 -1.52 -10.24
N THR A 540 -41.48 -0.47 -9.46
CA THR A 540 -42.08 0.82 -9.88
C THR A 540 -41.26 1.52 -10.93
N LEU A 541 -39.94 1.33 -10.93
CA LEU A 541 -39.03 1.87 -11.97
C LEU A 541 -39.30 1.30 -13.37
N SER A 542 -40.12 0.22 -13.48
CA SER A 542 -40.58 -0.29 -14.79
C SER A 542 -41.64 0.62 -15.45
N LEU A 543 -42.26 1.53 -14.67
CA LEU A 543 -43.22 2.48 -15.16
C LEU A 543 -42.50 3.66 -15.89
N PRO A 544 -43.11 4.20 -16.96
CA PRO A 544 -42.53 5.32 -17.68
C PRO A 544 -42.26 6.53 -16.76
N GLY A 545 -41.09 7.16 -16.93
CA GLY A 545 -40.72 8.40 -16.23
C GLY A 545 -40.28 8.27 -14.79
N VAL A 546 -40.60 7.19 -14.06
CA VAL A 546 -40.28 7.05 -12.62
C VAL A 546 -38.77 7.04 -12.37
N ALA A 547 -38.01 6.32 -13.19
CA ALA A 547 -36.54 6.32 -13.07
C ALA A 547 -35.93 7.71 -13.31
N HIS A 548 -36.41 8.41 -14.34
CA HIS A 548 -35.97 9.77 -14.65
C HIS A 548 -36.34 10.78 -13.54
N ALA A 549 -37.55 10.66 -12.93
CA ALA A 549 -37.96 11.51 -11.85
C ALA A 549 -37.03 11.38 -10.63
N LEU A 550 -36.66 10.13 -10.30
CA LEU A 550 -35.73 9.85 -9.18
C LEU A 550 -34.32 10.42 -9.46
N VAL A 551 -33.82 10.29 -10.67
CA VAL A 551 -32.51 10.85 -11.07
C VAL A 551 -32.54 12.38 -11.01
N ARG A 552 -33.57 13.03 -11.61
CA ARG A 552 -33.74 14.49 -11.56
C ARG A 552 -33.88 15.05 -10.16
N ALA A 553 -34.41 14.28 -9.21
CA ALA A 553 -34.49 14.69 -7.80
C ALA A 553 -33.12 14.80 -7.12
N GLY A 554 -32.04 14.27 -7.73
CA GLY A 554 -30.68 14.40 -7.24
C GLY A 554 -30.17 13.20 -6.44
N VAL A 555 -30.75 12.01 -6.65
CA VAL A 555 -30.16 10.77 -6.10
C VAL A 555 -28.76 10.55 -6.66
N THR A 556 -27.83 10.09 -5.84
CA THR A 556 -26.45 9.80 -6.26
C THR A 556 -26.20 8.30 -6.43
N ASP A 557 -26.97 7.47 -5.74
CA ASP A 557 -26.83 6.01 -5.75
C ASP A 557 -28.22 5.35 -5.74
N VAL A 558 -28.42 4.33 -6.56
CA VAL A 558 -29.61 3.49 -6.49
C VAL A 558 -29.22 2.02 -6.41
N LEU A 559 -29.74 1.35 -5.38
CA LEU A 559 -29.49 -0.05 -5.11
C LEU A 559 -30.75 -0.86 -5.43
N VAL A 560 -30.74 -1.61 -6.54
CA VAL A 560 -31.88 -2.42 -6.99
C VAL A 560 -31.80 -3.83 -6.43
N SER A 561 -32.84 -4.31 -5.76
CA SER A 561 -32.90 -5.65 -5.16
C SER A 561 -33.31 -6.71 -6.18
N LEU A 562 -32.33 -7.48 -6.67
CA LEU A 562 -32.54 -8.63 -7.55
C LEU A 562 -31.83 -9.87 -6.99
N HIS A 563 -32.58 -10.93 -6.69
CA HIS A 563 -32.07 -12.06 -5.89
C HIS A 563 -31.83 -13.35 -6.67
N ALA A 564 -32.27 -13.42 -7.94
CA ALA A 564 -32.10 -14.61 -8.76
C ALA A 564 -32.01 -14.30 -10.27
N PRO A 565 -31.39 -15.20 -11.06
CA PRO A 565 -31.24 -15.00 -12.50
C PRO A 565 -32.52 -15.27 -13.30
N ASN A 566 -33.54 -15.86 -12.70
CA ASN A 566 -34.76 -16.29 -13.38
C ASN A 566 -36.02 -16.02 -12.55
N ARG A 567 -37.18 -16.11 -13.23
CA ARG A 567 -38.50 -15.86 -12.66
C ARG A 567 -38.83 -16.80 -11.50
N ALA A 568 -38.63 -18.10 -11.68
CA ALA A 568 -39.06 -19.11 -10.71
C ALA A 568 -38.44 -18.90 -9.32
N VAL A 569 -37.12 -18.66 -9.27
CA VAL A 569 -36.40 -18.43 -7.99
C VAL A 569 -36.69 -17.04 -7.44
N GLN A 570 -36.71 -15.98 -8.28
CA GLN A 570 -36.98 -14.62 -7.83
C GLN A 570 -38.38 -14.51 -7.21
N GLU A 571 -39.43 -14.97 -7.90
CA GLU A 571 -40.78 -14.84 -7.45
C GLU A 571 -41.09 -15.72 -6.23
N ALA A 572 -40.43 -16.86 -6.11
CA ALA A 572 -40.51 -17.68 -4.91
C ALA A 572 -39.84 -17.00 -3.69
N LEU A 573 -38.81 -16.20 -3.88
CA LEU A 573 -38.16 -15.44 -2.82
C LEU A 573 -38.91 -14.18 -2.46
N THR A 574 -39.42 -13.45 -3.43
CA THR A 574 -40.20 -12.20 -3.22
C THR A 574 -41.64 -12.42 -2.89
N ARG A 575 -42.21 -13.62 -3.14
CA ARG A 575 -43.62 -13.96 -3.02
C ARG A 575 -44.54 -12.96 -3.76
N ALA A 576 -44.08 -12.51 -4.93
CA ALA A 576 -44.79 -11.51 -5.73
C ALA A 576 -44.70 -11.89 -7.22
N PRO A 577 -45.78 -12.37 -7.84
CA PRO A 577 -45.86 -12.65 -9.27
C PRO A 577 -45.48 -11.42 -10.10
N GLY A 578 -44.78 -11.60 -11.21
CA GLY A 578 -44.32 -10.51 -12.08
C GLY A 578 -43.11 -9.74 -11.59
N SER A 579 -42.66 -9.94 -10.32
CA SER A 579 -41.55 -9.18 -9.73
C SER A 579 -40.24 -9.31 -10.55
N PHE A 580 -39.94 -10.49 -11.06
CA PHE A 580 -38.75 -10.66 -11.88
C PHE A 580 -38.74 -9.76 -13.12
N ARG A 581 -39.82 -9.83 -13.91
CA ARG A 581 -39.96 -9.04 -15.16
C ARG A 581 -39.90 -7.55 -14.86
N GLN A 582 -40.68 -7.09 -13.86
CA GLN A 582 -40.76 -5.69 -13.49
C GLN A 582 -39.41 -5.17 -12.96
N THR A 583 -38.74 -5.90 -12.06
CA THR A 583 -37.45 -5.47 -11.52
C THR A 583 -36.38 -5.39 -12.64
N VAL A 584 -36.34 -6.35 -13.57
CA VAL A 584 -35.40 -6.29 -14.68
C VAL A 584 -35.71 -5.13 -15.65
N ALA A 585 -36.98 -4.86 -15.94
CA ALA A 585 -37.37 -3.70 -16.72
C ALA A 585 -37.03 -2.38 -16.03
N GLY A 586 -37.31 -2.27 -14.73
CA GLY A 586 -36.96 -1.10 -13.94
C GLY A 586 -35.47 -0.86 -13.85
N LEU A 587 -34.66 -1.92 -13.74
CA LEU A 587 -33.21 -1.82 -13.77
C LEU A 587 -32.68 -1.29 -15.11
N ARG A 588 -33.26 -1.74 -16.25
CA ARG A 588 -32.93 -1.21 -17.57
C ARG A 588 -33.28 0.27 -17.73
N ASN A 589 -34.48 0.65 -17.30
CA ASN A 589 -34.94 2.05 -17.33
C ASN A 589 -34.02 2.94 -16.47
N LEU A 590 -33.63 2.44 -15.30
CA LEU A 590 -32.74 3.16 -14.38
C LEU A 590 -31.33 3.32 -14.99
N LEU A 591 -30.76 2.26 -15.57
CA LEU A 591 -29.43 2.34 -16.23
C LEU A 591 -29.43 3.33 -17.40
N ALA A 592 -30.54 3.39 -18.16
CA ALA A 592 -30.69 4.37 -19.25
C ALA A 592 -30.84 5.80 -18.72
N ALA A 593 -31.53 6.01 -17.60
CA ALA A 593 -31.75 7.33 -17.00
C ALA A 593 -30.54 7.86 -16.23
N ALA A 594 -29.72 6.97 -15.65
CA ALA A 594 -28.64 7.30 -14.71
C ALA A 594 -27.42 7.94 -15.39
N GLY A 595 -27.14 7.59 -16.64
CA GLY A 595 -25.88 8.00 -17.32
C GLY A 595 -24.64 7.60 -16.48
N ASP A 596 -23.64 8.46 -16.44
CA ASP A 596 -22.46 8.33 -15.58
C ASP A 596 -22.57 9.05 -14.23
N GLU A 597 -23.63 9.84 -14.02
CA GLU A 597 -23.82 10.66 -12.83
C GLU A 597 -24.36 9.90 -11.61
N VAL A 598 -25.17 8.88 -11.84
CA VAL A 598 -25.80 8.09 -10.78
C VAL A 598 -25.23 6.68 -10.74
N ARG A 599 -24.73 6.28 -9.59
CA ARG A 599 -24.18 4.93 -9.37
C ARG A 599 -25.30 3.92 -9.18
N VAL A 600 -25.45 3.03 -10.13
CA VAL A 600 -26.43 1.92 -10.07
C VAL A 600 -25.73 0.65 -9.59
N ALA A 601 -26.26 0.07 -8.51
CA ALA A 601 -25.81 -1.21 -7.97
C ALA A 601 -26.98 -2.19 -7.82
N VAL A 602 -26.66 -3.47 -7.80
CA VAL A 602 -27.65 -4.51 -7.48
C VAL A 602 -27.35 -5.10 -6.10
N ASN A 603 -28.37 -5.22 -5.26
CA ASN A 603 -28.32 -5.92 -3.96
C ASN A 603 -28.96 -7.31 -4.11
N THR A 604 -28.23 -8.35 -3.71
CA THR A 604 -28.75 -9.72 -3.66
C THR A 604 -28.64 -10.27 -2.24
N THR A 605 -29.76 -10.49 -1.57
CA THR A 605 -29.79 -11.23 -0.31
C THR A 605 -29.60 -12.71 -0.59
N VAL A 606 -28.53 -13.28 -0.05
CA VAL A 606 -28.17 -14.69 -0.20
C VAL A 606 -28.86 -15.52 0.85
N VAL A 607 -29.65 -16.45 0.39
CA VAL A 607 -30.31 -17.51 1.19
C VAL A 607 -29.96 -18.87 0.61
N ARG A 608 -30.29 -19.96 1.31
CA ARG A 608 -30.01 -21.32 0.86
C ARG A 608 -30.52 -21.58 -0.56
N ARG A 609 -31.70 -21.03 -0.91
CA ARG A 609 -32.39 -21.29 -2.19
C ARG A 609 -31.71 -20.67 -3.41
N ASN A 610 -31.04 -19.53 -3.26
CA ASN A 610 -30.41 -18.84 -4.40
C ASN A 610 -28.88 -18.89 -4.44
N LEU A 611 -28.24 -19.48 -3.42
CA LEU A 611 -26.78 -19.49 -3.33
C LEU A 611 -26.10 -20.09 -4.58
N GLY A 612 -26.57 -21.25 -5.05
CA GLY A 612 -26.03 -21.91 -6.25
C GLY A 612 -26.31 -21.19 -7.57
N ALA A 613 -27.27 -20.25 -7.59
CA ALA A 613 -27.64 -19.48 -8.76
C ALA A 613 -26.85 -18.16 -8.92
N LEU A 614 -26.01 -17.79 -7.96
CA LEU A 614 -25.26 -16.52 -7.98
C LEU A 614 -24.35 -16.37 -9.23
N PRO A 615 -23.60 -17.38 -9.72
CA PRO A 615 -22.81 -17.22 -10.93
C PRO A 615 -23.64 -16.88 -12.16
N ALA A 616 -24.83 -17.48 -12.30
CA ALA A 616 -25.75 -17.17 -13.40
C ALA A 616 -26.35 -15.77 -13.27
N LEU A 617 -26.65 -15.33 -12.05
CA LEU A 617 -27.10 -13.96 -11.78
C LEU A 617 -26.00 -12.95 -12.13
N GLY A 618 -24.77 -13.19 -11.72
CA GLY A 618 -23.63 -12.32 -12.03
C GLY A 618 -23.44 -12.13 -13.55
N ARG A 619 -23.48 -13.22 -14.32
CA ARG A 619 -23.42 -13.13 -15.79
C ARG A 619 -24.61 -12.34 -16.38
N ARG A 620 -25.80 -12.46 -15.80
CA ARG A 620 -26.95 -11.66 -16.24
C ARG A 620 -26.74 -10.18 -15.93
N LEU A 621 -26.25 -9.84 -14.73
CA LEU A 621 -26.00 -8.46 -14.33
C LEU A 621 -24.95 -7.79 -15.23
N ALA A 622 -23.85 -8.48 -15.52
CA ALA A 622 -22.83 -7.98 -16.44
C ALA A 622 -23.42 -7.70 -17.85
N ARG A 623 -24.26 -8.61 -18.39
CA ARG A 623 -24.94 -8.40 -19.69
C ARG A 623 -25.95 -7.25 -19.67
N LEU A 624 -26.50 -6.90 -18.50
CA LEU A 624 -27.38 -5.74 -18.34
C LEU A 624 -26.61 -4.42 -18.19
N GLY A 625 -25.29 -4.45 -18.12
CA GLY A 625 -24.47 -3.27 -17.92
C GLY A 625 -24.31 -2.83 -16.46
N VAL A 626 -24.68 -3.67 -15.50
CA VAL A 626 -24.47 -3.39 -14.08
C VAL A 626 -22.99 -3.48 -13.77
N ARG A 627 -22.42 -2.41 -13.17
CA ARG A 627 -20.99 -2.36 -12.79
C ARG A 627 -20.72 -2.75 -11.33
N ARG A 628 -21.74 -2.76 -10.44
CA ARG A 628 -21.60 -3.06 -9.01
C ARG A 628 -22.65 -4.02 -8.50
N TRP A 629 -22.20 -5.01 -7.74
CA TRP A 629 -23.07 -6.04 -7.17
C TRP A 629 -22.73 -6.31 -5.71
N ASN A 630 -23.68 -6.05 -4.82
CA ASN A 630 -23.62 -6.36 -3.40
C ASN A 630 -24.25 -7.73 -3.14
N VAL A 631 -23.45 -8.69 -2.73
CA VAL A 631 -23.86 -10.05 -2.34
C VAL A 631 -24.00 -10.08 -0.83
N GLN A 632 -25.21 -9.89 -0.32
CA GLN A 632 -25.50 -9.70 1.09
C GLN A 632 -25.93 -11.02 1.74
N ILE A 633 -25.20 -11.50 2.74
CA ILE A 633 -25.62 -12.66 3.52
C ILE A 633 -26.86 -12.29 4.33
N VAL A 634 -27.87 -13.17 4.37
CA VAL A 634 -29.12 -12.96 5.09
C VAL A 634 -28.86 -12.69 6.58
N THR A 635 -29.63 -11.77 7.14
CA THR A 635 -29.56 -11.36 8.54
C THR A 635 -30.77 -11.86 9.34
N PRO A 636 -30.66 -12.09 10.66
CA PRO A 636 -31.73 -12.69 11.51
C PRO A 636 -32.80 -11.69 11.93
N PHE A 637 -33.36 -10.93 10.97
CA PHE A 637 -34.34 -9.89 11.26
C PHE A 637 -35.65 -10.15 10.49
N GLY A 638 -36.77 -9.70 11.06
CA GLY A 638 -38.08 -9.79 10.45
C GLY A 638 -38.46 -11.23 10.08
N ARG A 639 -38.81 -11.46 8.81
CA ARG A 639 -39.23 -12.78 8.31
C ARG A 639 -38.12 -13.80 8.09
N ALA A 640 -36.83 -13.44 8.25
CA ALA A 640 -35.76 -14.38 8.11
C ALA A 640 -35.79 -15.48 9.20
N ARG A 641 -35.50 -16.72 8.80
CA ARG A 641 -35.47 -17.90 9.68
C ARG A 641 -34.14 -18.62 9.52
N ALA A 642 -33.73 -19.41 10.51
CA ALA A 642 -32.50 -20.23 10.44
C ALA A 642 -32.48 -21.16 9.22
N SER A 643 -33.64 -21.64 8.77
CA SER A 643 -33.77 -22.48 7.56
C SER A 643 -33.40 -21.76 6.26
N HIS A 644 -33.43 -20.43 6.24
CA HIS A 644 -33.01 -19.64 5.09
C HIS A 644 -31.47 -19.51 5.00
N VAL A 645 -30.74 -19.72 6.11
CA VAL A 645 -29.31 -19.49 6.20
C VAL A 645 -28.56 -20.62 5.52
N PRO A 646 -27.69 -20.34 4.51
CA PRO A 646 -26.80 -21.36 3.97
C PRO A 646 -25.80 -21.82 5.03
N SER A 647 -25.37 -23.09 4.95
CA SER A 647 -24.28 -23.56 5.79
C SER A 647 -22.97 -22.85 5.46
N GLU A 648 -22.08 -22.72 6.46
CA GLU A 648 -20.76 -22.10 6.30
C GLU A 648 -19.95 -22.79 5.17
N ARG A 649 -20.03 -24.14 5.12
CA ARG A 649 -19.39 -24.93 4.05
C ARG A 649 -19.92 -24.57 2.66
N ALA A 650 -21.24 -24.41 2.50
CA ALA A 650 -21.86 -24.03 1.25
C ALA A 650 -21.48 -22.60 0.84
N LEU A 651 -21.50 -21.65 1.79
CA LEU A 651 -21.07 -20.27 1.55
C LEU A 651 -19.62 -20.22 1.06
N ARG A 652 -18.70 -20.88 1.75
CA ARG A 652 -17.28 -20.92 1.36
C ARG A 652 -17.07 -21.50 -0.04
N ARG A 653 -17.77 -22.60 -0.38
CA ARG A 653 -17.66 -23.27 -1.66
C ARG A 653 -18.23 -22.40 -2.79
N ASP A 654 -19.47 -21.92 -2.65
CA ASP A 654 -20.19 -21.34 -3.78
C ASP A 654 -19.84 -19.86 -3.98
N LEU A 655 -19.61 -19.09 -2.90
CA LEU A 655 -19.01 -17.77 -3.00
C LEU A 655 -17.56 -17.86 -3.50
N GLY A 656 -16.80 -18.87 -3.06
CA GLY A 656 -15.45 -19.11 -3.57
C GLY A 656 -15.44 -19.24 -5.09
N ARG A 657 -16.30 -20.10 -5.65
CA ARG A 657 -16.43 -20.28 -7.11
C ARG A 657 -16.79 -19.00 -7.86
N LEU A 658 -17.69 -18.19 -7.30
CA LEU A 658 -18.07 -16.89 -7.86
C LEU A 658 -16.91 -15.90 -7.87
N LEU A 659 -16.19 -15.81 -6.75
CA LEU A 659 -15.14 -14.80 -6.53
C LEU A 659 -13.80 -15.17 -7.16
N ASP A 660 -13.57 -16.44 -7.50
CA ASP A 660 -12.40 -16.88 -8.27
C ASP A 660 -12.51 -16.51 -9.75
N ARG A 661 -13.72 -16.48 -10.28
CA ARG A 661 -14.01 -16.16 -11.69
C ARG A 661 -15.19 -15.16 -11.76
N PRO A 662 -14.97 -13.92 -11.30
CA PRO A 662 -16.02 -12.92 -11.34
C PRO A 662 -16.35 -12.57 -12.80
N PRO A 663 -17.61 -12.26 -13.11
CA PRO A 663 -17.97 -11.78 -14.44
C PRO A 663 -17.20 -10.51 -14.80
N PRO A 664 -16.70 -10.39 -16.04
CA PRO A 664 -15.94 -9.21 -16.49
C PRO A 664 -16.73 -7.91 -16.28
N GLY A 665 -16.06 -6.86 -15.82
CA GLY A 665 -16.66 -5.53 -15.62
C GLY A 665 -17.60 -5.40 -14.43
N LEU A 666 -17.78 -6.46 -13.63
CA LEU A 666 -18.67 -6.46 -12.46
C LEU A 666 -17.86 -6.44 -11.16
N GLU A 667 -17.87 -5.31 -10.45
CA GLU A 667 -17.31 -5.19 -9.11
C GLU A 667 -18.23 -5.88 -8.10
N ILE A 668 -17.71 -6.87 -7.38
CA ILE A 668 -18.48 -7.64 -6.38
C ILE A 668 -18.03 -7.26 -4.98
N GLN A 669 -19.02 -6.95 -4.12
CA GLN A 669 -18.81 -6.77 -2.69
C GLN A 669 -19.67 -7.78 -1.92
N VAL A 670 -19.08 -8.47 -0.93
CA VAL A 670 -19.82 -9.38 -0.05
C VAL A 670 -20.11 -8.65 1.25
N VAL A 671 -21.39 -8.53 1.60
CA VAL A 671 -21.87 -7.74 2.74
C VAL A 671 -22.41 -8.66 3.83
N ASN A 672 -22.27 -8.27 5.09
CA ASN A 672 -22.66 -9.04 6.28
C ASN A 672 -21.90 -10.39 6.44
N ALA A 673 -20.77 -10.55 5.81
CA ALA A 673 -19.94 -11.76 5.87
C ALA A 673 -18.67 -11.51 6.69
N PRO A 674 -18.41 -12.25 7.77
CA PRO A 674 -17.08 -12.24 8.37
C PRO A 674 -16.02 -12.68 7.37
N PRO A 675 -14.84 -12.04 7.31
CA PRO A 675 -13.78 -12.38 6.35
C PRO A 675 -13.39 -13.85 6.33
N CYS A 676 -13.48 -14.53 7.47
CA CYS A 676 -13.18 -15.95 7.58
C CYS A 676 -14.14 -16.87 6.80
N LEU A 677 -15.26 -16.35 6.30
CA LEU A 677 -16.13 -17.07 5.34
C LEU A 677 -15.55 -17.09 3.93
N LEU A 678 -14.61 -16.20 3.62
CA LEU A 678 -14.03 -16.00 2.29
C LEU A 678 -12.50 -16.20 2.32
N PRO A 679 -11.98 -17.37 2.73
CA PRO A 679 -10.54 -17.58 2.89
C PRO A 679 -9.80 -17.38 1.57
N GLY A 680 -8.82 -16.44 1.58
CA GLY A 680 -8.06 -16.02 0.40
C GLY A 680 -8.77 -14.99 -0.49
N ARG A 681 -10.01 -14.61 -0.15
CA ARG A 681 -10.86 -13.66 -0.88
C ARG A 681 -11.45 -12.58 0.05
N GLU A 682 -10.80 -12.36 1.19
CA GLU A 682 -11.28 -11.48 2.26
C GLU A 682 -11.51 -10.04 1.78
N ARG A 683 -10.78 -9.61 0.75
CA ARG A 683 -10.92 -8.28 0.11
C ARG A 683 -12.36 -7.97 -0.30
N PHE A 684 -13.14 -8.98 -0.68
CA PHE A 684 -14.52 -8.78 -1.11
C PHE A 684 -15.50 -8.48 0.05
N ALA A 685 -15.09 -8.75 1.30
CA ALA A 685 -15.87 -8.43 2.50
C ALA A 685 -15.40 -7.16 3.20
N LEU A 686 -14.19 -6.67 2.92
CA LEU A 686 -13.53 -5.62 3.71
C LEU A 686 -14.22 -4.26 3.64
N ALA A 687 -14.86 -3.92 2.53
CA ALA A 687 -15.57 -2.66 2.38
C ALA A 687 -16.79 -2.51 3.33
N ASP A 688 -17.24 -3.60 3.96
CA ASP A 688 -18.31 -3.59 4.97
C ASP A 688 -17.78 -3.34 6.40
N PHE A 689 -16.46 -3.43 6.59
CA PHE A 689 -15.80 -3.13 7.86
C PHE A 689 -15.45 -1.64 7.93
N GLY A 690 -15.36 -1.14 9.13
CA GLY A 690 -14.93 0.20 9.33
C GLY A 690 -15.97 1.28 9.05
N LYS A 691 -17.23 0.92 8.81
CA LYS A 691 -18.30 1.91 8.67
C LYS A 691 -18.56 2.58 10.02
N ALA A 692 -18.29 3.88 10.07
CA ALA A 692 -18.51 4.75 11.21
C ALA A 692 -19.98 4.78 11.66
N GLU A 693 -20.23 5.58 12.65
CA GLU A 693 -21.53 5.82 13.29
C GLU A 693 -22.70 5.85 12.28
N ARG A 694 -23.59 4.87 12.37
CA ARG A 694 -24.79 4.76 11.55
C ARG A 694 -26.02 5.02 12.43
N ALA A 695 -26.68 6.14 12.20
CA ALA A 695 -27.98 6.39 12.77
C ALA A 695 -29.06 5.74 11.90
N MET A 696 -30.04 5.08 12.49
CA MET A 696 -31.23 4.60 11.79
C MET A 696 -32.48 5.27 12.35
N VAL A 697 -33.28 5.84 11.46
CA VAL A 697 -34.56 6.48 11.77
C VAL A 697 -35.68 5.57 11.27
N PHE A 698 -36.48 5.07 12.19
CA PHE A 698 -37.63 4.24 11.88
C PHE A 698 -38.88 5.06 11.69
N VAL A 699 -39.87 4.50 10.97
CA VAL A 699 -41.19 5.12 10.80
C VAL A 699 -41.90 5.25 12.15
N GLY A 700 -42.09 6.49 12.61
CA GLY A 700 -42.84 6.77 13.84
C GLY A 700 -42.19 6.27 15.13
N GLU A 701 -40.88 5.99 15.13
CA GLU A 701 -40.13 5.53 16.30
C GLU A 701 -38.88 6.41 16.52
N ALA A 702 -38.36 6.40 17.73
CA ALA A 702 -37.06 7.05 18.00
C ALA A 702 -35.92 6.39 17.20
N GLY A 703 -35.04 7.21 16.70
CA GLY A 703 -33.83 6.71 15.97
C GLY A 703 -32.88 5.94 16.90
N VAL A 704 -32.25 4.93 16.38
CA VAL A 704 -31.27 4.11 17.10
C VAL A 704 -29.86 4.22 16.48
N ASN A 705 -28.84 4.03 17.31
CA ASN A 705 -27.50 3.78 16.80
C ASN A 705 -27.46 2.33 16.27
N LEU A 706 -27.44 2.18 14.93
CA LEU A 706 -27.49 0.87 14.29
C LEU A 706 -26.29 -0.01 14.64
N GLN A 707 -25.09 0.57 14.82
CA GLN A 707 -23.89 -0.18 15.18
C GLN A 707 -24.02 -0.84 16.55
N ALA A 708 -24.44 -0.06 17.56
CA ALA A 708 -24.66 -0.58 18.90
C ALA A 708 -25.80 -1.65 18.92
N TRP A 709 -26.89 -1.41 18.18
CA TRP A 709 -28.00 -2.35 18.07
C TRP A 709 -27.61 -3.67 17.39
N LEU A 710 -26.76 -3.64 16.34
CA LEU A 710 -26.25 -4.84 15.66
C LEU A 710 -25.21 -5.60 16.49
N ALA A 711 -24.38 -4.90 17.28
CA ALA A 711 -23.35 -5.52 18.10
C ALA A 711 -23.92 -6.56 19.07
N GLY A 712 -25.07 -6.26 19.71
CA GLY A 712 -25.77 -7.18 20.62
C GLY A 712 -26.32 -8.45 19.95
N ARG A 713 -26.39 -8.48 18.60
CA ARG A 713 -26.95 -9.58 17.81
C ARG A 713 -25.92 -10.41 17.09
N ARG A 714 -24.66 -10.20 17.40
CA ARG A 714 -23.54 -10.90 16.80
C ARG A 714 -22.80 -11.73 17.84
N ARG A 715 -22.05 -12.73 17.38
CA ARG A 715 -21.21 -13.59 18.23
C ARG A 715 -19.82 -13.70 17.64
N ARG A 716 -18.86 -13.89 18.52
CA ARG A 716 -17.50 -14.33 18.19
C ARG A 716 -17.33 -15.74 18.71
N ASP A 717 -16.56 -16.57 18.02
CA ASP A 717 -16.22 -17.91 18.43
C ASP A 717 -14.73 -18.05 18.76
N ARG A 718 -14.28 -19.25 19.11
CA ARG A 718 -12.87 -19.50 19.50
C ARG A 718 -11.88 -19.10 18.39
N ARG A 719 -12.27 -19.16 17.12
CA ARG A 719 -11.44 -18.72 15.96
C ARG A 719 -11.12 -17.23 16.02
N CYS A 720 -11.92 -16.44 16.70
CA CYS A 720 -11.74 -14.98 16.74
C CYS A 720 -10.64 -14.53 17.69
N ARG A 721 -10.17 -15.41 18.61
CA ARG A 721 -9.16 -15.05 19.62
C ARG A 721 -7.87 -14.54 18.99
N ASP A 722 -7.37 -15.27 17.99
CA ASP A 722 -6.11 -14.97 17.28
C ASP A 722 -6.36 -14.44 15.85
N CYS A 723 -7.57 -13.98 15.56
CA CYS A 723 -7.94 -13.50 14.25
C CYS A 723 -7.44 -12.05 14.04
N PRO A 724 -6.69 -11.76 12.98
CA PRO A 724 -6.19 -10.41 12.70
C PRO A 724 -7.32 -9.41 12.43
N PHE A 725 -8.48 -9.87 11.95
CA PHE A 725 -9.66 -9.02 11.71
C PHE A 725 -10.52 -8.80 12.97
N ALA A 726 -10.22 -9.43 14.09
CA ALA A 726 -11.07 -9.38 15.29
C ALA A 726 -11.39 -7.94 15.78
N PRO A 727 -10.50 -6.95 15.69
CA PRO A 727 -10.80 -5.60 16.14
C PRO A 727 -11.99 -4.95 15.40
N GLU A 728 -12.05 -5.17 14.09
CA GLU A 728 -12.98 -4.49 13.18
C GLU A 728 -14.08 -5.41 12.70
N CYS A 729 -13.87 -6.73 12.79
CA CYS A 729 -14.86 -7.72 12.38
C CYS A 729 -16.00 -7.77 13.39
N PRO A 730 -17.24 -7.53 12.94
CA PRO A 730 -18.40 -7.59 13.82
C PRO A 730 -18.79 -9.00 14.25
N GLY A 731 -18.17 -10.05 13.70
CA GLY A 731 -18.51 -11.45 13.97
C GLY A 731 -19.71 -11.96 13.17
N PHE A 732 -20.26 -13.09 13.62
CA PHE A 732 -21.37 -13.77 12.97
C PHE A 732 -22.70 -13.33 13.56
N TYR A 733 -23.76 -13.23 12.74
CA TYR A 733 -25.09 -13.03 13.25
C TYR A 733 -25.60 -14.26 14.00
N ARG A 734 -26.36 -14.03 15.08
CA ARG A 734 -27.07 -15.07 15.83
C ARG A 734 -28.44 -15.26 15.22
N PHE A 735 -28.78 -16.49 14.86
CA PHE A 735 -30.14 -16.87 14.50
C PHE A 735 -30.73 -17.69 15.64
N GLU A 736 -31.93 -17.34 16.10
CA GLU A 736 -32.65 -18.14 17.06
C GLU A 736 -32.98 -19.50 16.47
N GLY A 737 -32.75 -20.59 17.24
CA GLY A 737 -32.99 -21.95 16.77
C GLY A 737 -31.89 -22.56 15.88
N ALA A 738 -30.72 -21.93 15.70
CA ALA A 738 -29.61 -22.54 15.00
C ALA A 738 -28.95 -23.63 15.88
N PRO A 739 -28.65 -24.87 15.35
CA PRO A 739 -27.98 -25.89 16.13
C PRO A 739 -26.56 -25.42 16.55
N GLY A 740 -26.30 -25.41 17.85
CA GLY A 740 -25.00 -25.02 18.43
C GLY A 740 -25.06 -23.96 19.55
N GLY A 741 -26.22 -23.47 19.92
CA GLY A 741 -26.38 -22.52 21.03
C GLY A 741 -26.79 -23.22 22.32
N LYS A 742 -25.86 -23.85 23.08
CA LYS A 742 -26.13 -24.13 24.49
C LYS A 742 -26.32 -22.81 25.21
N ARG A 743 -27.47 -22.60 25.79
CA ARG A 743 -27.77 -21.49 26.73
C ARG A 743 -26.75 -21.65 27.89
N GLY A 744 -25.74 -20.79 27.95
CA GLY A 744 -25.00 -20.54 29.17
C GLY A 744 -25.95 -19.87 30.13
N ARG A 745 -26.34 -20.56 31.18
CA ARG A 745 -26.94 -19.95 32.37
C ARG A 745 -25.81 -19.24 33.12
N GLY A 746 -26.07 -18.02 33.51
CA GLY A 746 -25.22 -17.21 34.38
C GLY A 746 -25.12 -15.79 33.85
#